data_1eb15e16804076ffea999ddde46c7a8e
#
_entry.id   1eb15e16804076ffea999ddde46c7a8e
#
_cell.length_a   1.000
_cell.length_b   1.000
_cell.length_c   1.000
_cell.angle_alpha   90.00
_cell.angle_beta   90.00
_cell.angle_gamma   90.00
#
_symmetry.space_group_name_H-M   'P 1'
#
loop_
_entity.id
_entity.type
_entity.pdbx_description
1 polymer ?
#
loop_
_entity_poly.entity_id
_entity_poly.type
_entity_poly.pdbx_seq_one_letter_code
_entity_poly.pdbx_strand_id
1 'polypeptide(L)'
;MSKDREFDKRKKFMMELLGDPVYQPMRFREIAGLLRLSKDEKKDLYRVLDDLVAEGKADLDSKGRYSKVTGRKRGKEKQRGKREERDEKFSGKRSGKYAEESSERRTGKKDEKHSDKKYNDKQAGKYDHRKPDDRYGRGKDKYNEYPDSPSVEGTFIGHPKGFGFVEIEGEDNDVFIPEDCTGTAMHQDKVRVIITKEPQEGKRREGIVVKVLERGMTQIVGTYENSRDFGFVVSDNPKFSRDVFIPRKDSQGIKDGDKVMVEITSYGSKNRNPEGKIVENLGSCRAPGTDILAIVKSFGIPSEFPDKVIRQADRVPDHVLDADRDGRLDLRHLQTVTIDGEDAKDLDDAVTLTKENGIYHLGVHIADVSNYVQGGSALDREALKRGTSVYLADRVIPMLPVRLSNGICSLNQGQDRLTLSCLMDIDKKGNMISHKIAETVICVDERMNYTDVKNILEDTDEEAKKRYEKLVPMFFLMKELSEILRGNRHHRGSIDFDFPESKIILNAAGRAIDIKPYEANVATRIIEDFMLMANETVAEECCRDDMPFVYRTHETPDPEKVESLLTLLHNQGVPVQKHGQEITPKEIQTILESIEGLPNEPQISRLTLRTMKQAKYTTECSGHFGLAAKYYCHFTSPIRRYPDLQIHRIIKDKLRGRLEREGKTEHYKEILEDVARQSSVCERRADEAERESDKLKKAEYMSYHIGEEFEGIISGVTGWGFYVELPNTVEGLVHVNTLRDDYYTFDQDAYELIGDVTHKVFALGQKVRVRVADADTMLKTVDFVLAEEQEW
;
A
#
# COMPACT_ATOMS: atom_id res chain seq x y z
N MET A 1 17.78 -1.77 -56.26
CA MET A 1 19.08 -2.40 -55.91
C MET A 1 19.52 -2.20 -54.44
N SER A 2 19.11 -1.20 -53.68
CA SER A 2 19.53 -1.05 -52.28
C SER A 2 18.65 -1.78 -51.26
N LYS A 3 17.35 -1.87 -51.49
CA LYS A 3 16.39 -2.55 -50.58
C LYS A 3 16.52 -4.08 -50.56
N ASP A 4 16.82 -4.69 -51.68
CA ASP A 4 16.97 -6.15 -51.78
C ASP A 4 18.22 -6.62 -51.05
N ARG A 5 19.33 -5.88 -51.13
CA ARG A 5 20.54 -6.19 -50.38
C ARG A 5 20.39 -6.08 -48.86
N GLU A 6 19.51 -5.19 -48.38
CA GLU A 6 19.27 -5.02 -46.96
C GLU A 6 18.35 -6.12 -46.43
N PHE A 7 17.35 -6.53 -47.20
CA PHE A 7 16.49 -7.66 -46.89
C PHE A 7 17.28 -8.97 -46.79
N ASP A 8 18.22 -9.22 -47.72
CA ASP A 8 19.09 -10.39 -47.70
C ASP A 8 20.02 -10.39 -46.46
N LYS A 9 20.53 -9.23 -46.06
CA LYS A 9 21.33 -9.13 -44.83
C LYS A 9 20.52 -9.47 -43.59
N ARG A 10 19.27 -8.95 -43.48
CA ARG A 10 18.37 -9.25 -42.37
C ARG A 10 17.99 -10.75 -42.35
N LYS A 11 17.79 -11.34 -43.50
CA LYS A 11 17.52 -12.77 -43.64
C LYS A 11 18.72 -13.64 -43.15
N LYS A 12 19.92 -13.23 -43.50
CA LYS A 12 21.16 -13.90 -43.03
C LYS A 12 21.31 -13.79 -41.52
N PHE A 13 21.09 -12.60 -40.95
CA PHE A 13 21.11 -12.37 -39.51
C PHE A 13 20.08 -13.24 -38.77
N MET A 14 18.84 -13.32 -39.27
CA MET A 14 17.82 -14.17 -38.68
C MET A 14 18.18 -15.66 -38.72
N MET A 15 18.83 -16.12 -39.81
CA MET A 15 19.33 -17.48 -39.90
C MET A 15 20.45 -17.78 -38.90
N GLU A 16 21.31 -16.83 -38.65
CA GLU A 16 22.35 -16.92 -37.62
C GLU A 16 21.70 -16.99 -36.24
N LEU A 17 20.78 -16.09 -35.93
CA LEU A 17 20.02 -16.06 -34.65
C LEU A 17 19.27 -17.38 -34.40
N LEU A 18 18.49 -17.85 -35.36
CA LEU A 18 17.76 -19.13 -35.24
C LEU A 18 18.70 -20.34 -35.14
N GLY A 19 19.95 -20.19 -35.54
CA GLY A 19 20.96 -21.22 -35.49
C GLY A 19 21.88 -21.20 -34.29
N ASP A 20 21.73 -20.20 -33.41
CA ASP A 20 22.51 -20.08 -32.21
C ASP A 20 22.20 -21.25 -31.25
N PRO A 21 23.21 -21.88 -30.64
CA PRO A 21 23.04 -23.00 -29.70
C PRO A 21 22.20 -22.63 -28.48
N VAL A 22 22.17 -21.35 -28.07
CA VAL A 22 21.43 -20.84 -26.93
C VAL A 22 19.99 -20.41 -27.30
N TYR A 23 19.69 -20.30 -28.62
CA TYR A 23 18.37 -19.89 -29.08
C TYR A 23 17.30 -20.92 -28.75
N GLN A 24 16.29 -20.49 -28.01
CA GLN A 24 15.07 -21.28 -27.79
C GLN A 24 13.96 -20.85 -28.75
N PRO A 25 13.09 -21.77 -29.22
CA PRO A 25 12.01 -21.42 -30.13
C PRO A 25 11.09 -20.32 -29.57
N MET A 26 11.08 -19.15 -30.21
CA MET A 26 10.36 -17.94 -29.78
C MET A 26 9.24 -17.60 -30.77
N ARG A 27 8.20 -16.91 -30.26
CA ARG A 27 7.13 -16.32 -31.07
C ARG A 27 7.63 -15.04 -31.73
N PHE A 28 6.96 -14.63 -32.79
CA PHE A 28 7.24 -13.37 -33.49
C PHE A 28 7.43 -12.17 -32.56
N ARG A 29 6.52 -12.02 -31.57
CA ARG A 29 6.58 -10.89 -30.62
C ARG A 29 7.80 -10.97 -29.70
N GLU A 30 8.21 -12.14 -29.32
CA GLU A 30 9.38 -12.38 -28.48
C GLU A 30 10.66 -12.06 -29.23
N ILE A 31 10.78 -12.50 -30.50
CA ILE A 31 11.89 -12.14 -31.37
C ILE A 31 11.96 -10.63 -31.63
N ALA A 32 10.78 -10.00 -31.89
CA ALA A 32 10.70 -8.56 -32.12
C ALA A 32 11.05 -7.75 -30.87
N GLY A 33 10.74 -8.27 -29.67
CA GLY A 33 11.13 -7.68 -28.39
C GLY A 33 12.62 -7.83 -28.11
N LEU A 34 13.18 -9.03 -28.32
CA LEU A 34 14.60 -9.31 -28.17
C LEU A 34 15.46 -8.38 -29.04
N LEU A 35 15.00 -8.11 -30.27
CA LEU A 35 15.68 -7.25 -31.22
C LEU A 35 15.35 -5.76 -31.08
N ARG A 36 14.49 -5.37 -30.11
CA ARG A 36 14.02 -4.00 -29.85
C ARG A 36 13.57 -3.25 -31.11
N LEU A 37 12.82 -3.91 -31.98
CA LEU A 37 12.45 -3.40 -33.29
C LEU A 37 11.30 -2.40 -33.22
N SER A 38 11.41 -1.30 -33.97
CA SER A 38 10.35 -0.31 -34.22
C SER A 38 9.17 -0.91 -34.99
N LYS A 39 8.07 -0.18 -35.10
CA LYS A 39 6.83 -0.64 -35.75
C LYS A 39 7.02 -1.02 -37.22
N ASP A 40 7.87 -0.31 -37.95
CA ASP A 40 8.12 -0.61 -39.38
C ASP A 40 9.13 -1.76 -39.55
N GLU A 41 10.13 -1.86 -38.68
CA GLU A 41 11.06 -2.98 -38.66
C GLU A 41 10.37 -4.31 -38.30
N LYS A 42 9.33 -4.30 -37.48
CA LYS A 42 8.49 -5.48 -37.18
C LYS A 42 7.79 -6.03 -38.42
N LYS A 43 7.39 -5.15 -39.37
CA LYS A 43 6.80 -5.61 -40.65
C LYS A 43 7.85 -6.32 -41.53
N ASP A 44 9.05 -5.78 -41.54
CA ASP A 44 10.15 -6.38 -42.29
C ASP A 44 10.59 -7.70 -41.65
N LEU A 45 10.67 -7.78 -40.31
CA LEU A 45 10.93 -9.02 -39.61
C LEU A 45 9.89 -10.11 -39.94
N TYR A 46 8.61 -9.74 -39.99
CA TYR A 46 7.55 -10.68 -40.33
C TYR A 46 7.76 -11.26 -41.73
N ARG A 47 8.08 -10.40 -42.73
CA ARG A 47 8.39 -10.83 -44.10
C ARG A 47 9.61 -11.75 -44.16
N VAL A 48 10.66 -11.43 -43.42
CA VAL A 48 11.88 -12.24 -43.34
C VAL A 48 11.61 -13.63 -42.79
N LEU A 49 10.84 -13.72 -41.69
CA LEU A 49 10.52 -15.00 -41.06
C LEU A 49 9.59 -15.85 -41.93
N ASP A 50 8.58 -15.22 -42.55
CA ASP A 50 7.64 -15.87 -43.46
C ASP A 50 8.38 -16.46 -44.68
N ASP A 51 9.34 -15.71 -45.24
CA ASP A 51 10.17 -16.12 -46.34
C ASP A 51 11.14 -17.28 -45.97
N LEU A 52 11.69 -17.24 -44.76
CA LEU A 52 12.53 -18.33 -44.22
C LEU A 52 11.75 -19.63 -44.00
N VAL A 53 10.49 -19.52 -43.59
CA VAL A 53 9.58 -20.68 -43.46
C VAL A 53 9.19 -21.21 -44.81
N ALA A 54 8.88 -20.34 -45.79
CA ALA A 54 8.57 -20.72 -47.18
C ALA A 54 9.76 -21.40 -47.86
N GLU A 55 10.97 -20.97 -47.60
CA GLU A 55 12.23 -21.61 -48.09
C GLU A 55 12.61 -22.89 -47.34
N GLY A 56 11.86 -23.28 -46.31
CA GLY A 56 12.17 -24.46 -45.51
C GLY A 56 13.45 -24.33 -44.65
N LYS A 57 13.89 -23.11 -44.36
CA LYS A 57 15.06 -22.81 -43.55
C LYS A 57 14.70 -22.58 -42.07
N ALA A 58 13.49 -22.15 -41.82
CA ALA A 58 12.90 -22.04 -40.47
C ALA A 58 11.65 -22.92 -40.40
N ASP A 59 11.38 -23.44 -39.21
CA ASP A 59 10.15 -24.20 -38.89
C ASP A 59 9.27 -23.35 -37.95
N LEU A 60 7.97 -23.39 -38.16
CA LEU A 60 6.96 -22.72 -37.36
C LEU A 60 6.09 -23.79 -36.68
N ASP A 61 6.22 -23.93 -35.38
CA ASP A 61 5.46 -24.90 -34.62
C ASP A 61 3.96 -24.53 -34.48
N SER A 62 3.16 -25.46 -33.98
CA SER A 62 1.70 -25.24 -33.74
C SER A 62 1.40 -24.15 -32.69
N LYS A 63 2.40 -23.71 -31.95
CA LYS A 63 2.28 -22.61 -30.95
C LYS A 63 2.77 -21.27 -31.50
N GLY A 64 3.14 -21.21 -32.79
CA GLY A 64 3.58 -19.99 -33.45
C GLY A 64 5.02 -19.60 -33.12
N ARG A 65 5.90 -20.56 -32.77
CA ARG A 65 7.31 -20.32 -32.47
C ARG A 65 8.18 -20.72 -33.64
N TYR A 66 9.17 -19.88 -33.92
CA TYR A 66 10.14 -20.09 -34.98
C TYR A 66 11.37 -20.84 -34.46
N SER A 67 11.87 -21.81 -35.22
CA SER A 67 13.11 -22.54 -34.95
C SER A 67 13.86 -22.87 -36.22
N LYS A 68 15.17 -23.18 -36.11
CA LYS A 68 15.95 -23.64 -37.23
C LYS A 68 15.56 -25.04 -37.62
N VAL A 69 15.40 -25.33 -38.91
CA VAL A 69 15.19 -26.69 -39.42
C VAL A 69 16.47 -27.54 -39.21
N THR A 70 16.40 -28.43 -38.20
CA THR A 70 17.48 -29.43 -38.01
C THR A 70 17.18 -30.64 -38.87
N GLY A 71 17.98 -30.85 -39.90
CA GLY A 71 17.86 -32.03 -40.75
C GLY A 71 18.00 -33.33 -39.97
N ARG A 72 16.87 -33.97 -39.68
CA ARG A 72 16.64 -35.40 -39.48
C ARG A 72 15.22 -35.68 -39.05
N LYS A 73 14.37 -36.17 -40.01
CA LYS A 73 13.64 -37.43 -39.96
C LYS A 73 12.63 -37.52 -41.12
N ARG A 74 13.00 -38.25 -42.13
CA ARG A 74 12.04 -38.93 -43.00
C ARG A 74 11.23 -39.91 -42.13
N GLY A 75 9.90 -39.79 -42.19
CA GLY A 75 9.02 -40.83 -41.67
C GLY A 75 7.70 -40.30 -41.10
N LYS A 76 6.80 -39.98 -42.02
CA LYS A 76 5.38 -40.34 -42.01
C LYS A 76 4.60 -39.49 -43.00
N GLU A 77 4.72 -39.89 -44.30
CA GLU A 77 3.62 -39.69 -45.25
C GLU A 77 2.42 -40.47 -44.74
N LYS A 78 1.40 -39.78 -44.35
CA LYS A 78 -0.05 -40.12 -44.52
C LYS A 78 -0.91 -39.10 -43.79
N GLN A 79 -1.30 -38.14 -44.55
CA GLN A 79 -2.57 -37.38 -44.45
C GLN A 79 -2.48 -36.05 -45.24
N ARG A 80 -2.05 -36.16 -46.49
CA ARG A 80 -2.33 -35.14 -47.53
C ARG A 80 -3.38 -35.75 -48.45
N GLY A 81 -4.62 -35.46 -48.16
CA GLY A 81 -5.73 -35.93 -48.94
C GLY A 81 -7.05 -35.54 -48.32
N LYS A 82 -7.35 -34.25 -48.23
CA LYS A 82 -8.70 -33.69 -48.07
C LYS A 82 -8.64 -32.18 -47.75
N ARG A 83 -7.89 -31.39 -48.53
CA ARG A 83 -7.94 -29.93 -48.43
C ARG A 83 -7.80 -29.19 -49.77
N GLU A 84 -7.87 -29.91 -50.90
CA GLU A 84 -7.80 -29.29 -52.23
C GLU A 84 -9.13 -29.12 -52.96
N GLU A 85 -10.26 -29.24 -52.27
CA GLU A 85 -11.60 -29.04 -52.92
C GLU A 85 -12.43 -27.90 -52.31
N ARG A 86 -11.79 -26.87 -51.74
CA ARG A 86 -12.55 -25.73 -51.20
C ARG A 86 -12.08 -24.33 -51.59
N ASP A 87 -11.01 -24.19 -52.38
CA ASP A 87 -10.49 -22.87 -52.81
C ASP A 87 -10.65 -22.53 -54.31
N GLU A 88 -11.52 -23.24 -55.03
CA GLU A 88 -11.85 -22.94 -56.43
C GLU A 88 -13.25 -22.35 -56.65
N LYS A 89 -13.76 -21.53 -55.72
CA LYS A 89 -14.95 -20.74 -55.97
C LYS A 89 -14.90 -19.37 -55.32
N PHE A 90 -14.00 -18.52 -55.72
CA PHE A 90 -14.15 -17.06 -55.62
C PHE A 90 -12.98 -16.36 -56.34
N SER A 91 -12.90 -16.58 -57.65
CA SER A 91 -12.20 -15.66 -58.54
C SER A 91 -13.02 -15.51 -59.84
N GLY A 92 -13.63 -14.42 -59.99
CA GLY A 92 -14.36 -14.11 -61.22
C GLY A 92 -15.08 -12.78 -61.22
N LYS A 93 -14.35 -11.73 -61.63
CA LYS A 93 -14.80 -10.65 -62.54
C LYS A 93 -16.03 -9.81 -62.12
N ARG A 94 -16.04 -8.57 -62.22
CA ARG A 94 -15.52 -7.46 -63.06
C ARG A 94 -16.28 -6.19 -62.66
N SER A 95 -15.55 -5.08 -62.50
CA SER A 95 -15.62 -3.86 -63.30
C SER A 95 -16.99 -3.40 -63.76
N GLY A 96 -17.32 -2.17 -63.41
CA GLY A 96 -18.07 -1.31 -64.35
C GLY A 96 -19.01 -0.33 -63.69
N LYS A 97 -18.55 0.93 -63.59
CA LYS A 97 -19.19 2.16 -64.11
C LYS A 97 -20.51 2.68 -63.52
N TYR A 98 -20.37 3.90 -63.00
CA TYR A 98 -21.18 5.13 -63.23
C TYR A 98 -22.68 4.99 -63.43
N ALA A 99 -23.46 5.71 -62.67
CA ALA A 99 -24.20 6.90 -63.10
C ALA A 99 -25.08 7.43 -62.00
N GLU A 100 -25.13 8.72 -62.01
CA GLU A 100 -26.00 9.70 -61.35
C GLU A 100 -27.49 9.45 -61.65
N GLU A 101 -28.29 9.97 -60.78
CA GLU A 101 -29.50 10.88 -60.98
C GLU A 101 -30.52 10.58 -59.91
N SER A 102 -30.75 11.49 -59.03
CA SER A 102 -31.62 12.70 -59.03
C SER A 102 -33.09 12.39 -58.70
N SER A 103 -33.51 13.15 -57.66
CA SER A 103 -34.86 13.75 -57.54
C SER A 103 -36.03 12.79 -57.30
N GLU A 104 -36.98 13.06 -56.47
CA GLU A 104 -37.75 14.24 -56.06
C GLU A 104 -38.85 13.82 -55.06
N ARG A 105 -39.04 14.63 -54.00
CA ARG A 105 -40.30 15.16 -53.49
C ARG A 105 -41.55 14.30 -53.39
N ARG A 106 -42.13 14.28 -52.22
CA ARG A 106 -43.49 14.86 -51.86
C ARG A 106 -43.84 14.48 -50.43
N THR A 107 -43.86 15.40 -49.45
CA THR A 107 -44.99 16.29 -48.98
C THR A 107 -46.27 15.58 -48.54
N GLY A 108 -46.68 15.84 -47.30
CA GLY A 108 -48.04 15.63 -46.77
C GLY A 108 -48.04 15.65 -45.27
N LYS A 109 -48.10 16.61 -44.66
CA LYS A 109 -48.96 17.54 -43.88
C LYS A 109 -50.14 16.90 -43.15
N LYS A 110 -50.22 17.36 -41.83
CA LYS A 110 -51.44 17.61 -41.05
C LYS A 110 -51.84 16.45 -40.13
N ASP A 111 -52.32 16.64 -38.89
CA ASP A 111 -52.67 17.85 -38.12
C ASP A 111 -52.74 17.53 -36.64
N GLU A 112 -52.63 18.57 -35.90
CA GLU A 112 -52.84 18.78 -34.47
C GLU A 112 -54.10 18.13 -33.86
N LYS A 113 -54.06 17.79 -32.59
CA LYS A 113 -54.94 18.40 -31.58
C LYS A 113 -54.58 18.09 -30.13
N HIS A 114 -54.53 19.19 -29.38
CA HIS A 114 -54.51 19.34 -27.93
C HIS A 114 -55.60 18.55 -27.18
N SER A 115 -55.29 18.14 -25.98
CA SER A 115 -56.09 18.55 -24.83
C SER A 115 -55.41 18.24 -23.49
N ASP A 116 -55.31 19.26 -22.68
CA ASP A 116 -55.02 19.28 -21.24
C ASP A 116 -55.94 18.39 -20.43
N LYS A 117 -55.46 17.83 -19.33
CA LYS A 117 -55.96 18.05 -17.94
C LYS A 117 -55.32 17.19 -16.85
N LYS A 118 -54.72 17.94 -15.92
CA LYS A 118 -54.80 17.89 -14.44
C LYS A 118 -54.52 16.59 -13.66
N TYR A 119 -53.48 16.75 -12.81
CA TYR A 119 -53.34 16.38 -11.37
C TYR A 119 -54.13 15.19 -10.86
N ASN A 120 -53.42 14.22 -10.31
CA ASN A 120 -53.52 13.90 -8.88
C ASN A 120 -52.38 13.00 -8.39
N ASP A 121 -51.94 13.37 -7.20
CA ASP A 121 -51.02 12.82 -6.27
C ASP A 121 -51.37 11.35 -5.88
N LYS A 122 -50.39 10.51 -5.73
CA LYS A 122 -50.07 9.61 -4.60
C LYS A 122 -49.46 8.25 -4.98
N GLN A 123 -48.49 7.94 -4.21
CA GLN A 123 -48.01 6.62 -3.80
C GLN A 123 -46.88 5.94 -4.58
N ALA A 124 -45.74 5.90 -3.84
CA ALA A 124 -44.80 4.78 -3.69
C ALA A 124 -44.69 3.81 -4.87
N GLY A 125 -43.75 4.03 -5.73
CA GLY A 125 -43.32 3.07 -6.74
C GLY A 125 -42.11 2.28 -6.29
N LYS A 126 -42.32 0.99 -6.20
CA LYS A 126 -41.33 -0.04 -6.02
C LYS A 126 -40.19 0.10 -7.05
N TYR A 127 -38.94 0.08 -6.58
CA TYR A 127 -37.77 -0.13 -7.40
C TYR A 127 -37.84 -1.53 -8.00
N ASP A 128 -37.99 -1.58 -9.31
CA ASP A 128 -37.95 -2.79 -10.12
C ASP A 128 -36.48 -3.15 -10.37
N HIS A 129 -36.00 -4.17 -9.69
CA HIS A 129 -34.73 -4.82 -9.97
C HIS A 129 -34.81 -5.52 -11.32
N ARG A 130 -34.47 -4.83 -12.40
CA ARG A 130 -34.17 -5.50 -13.68
C ARG A 130 -32.89 -6.29 -13.49
N LYS A 131 -33.04 -7.61 -13.50
CA LYS A 131 -31.94 -8.56 -13.63
C LYS A 131 -31.16 -8.24 -14.89
N PRO A 132 -29.81 -8.33 -14.86
CA PRO A 132 -29.00 -8.24 -16.07
C PRO A 132 -29.39 -9.36 -17.04
N ASP A 133 -29.45 -8.99 -18.32
CA ASP A 133 -29.87 -9.83 -19.47
C ASP A 133 -28.84 -10.96 -19.70
N ASP A 134 -29.20 -12.18 -19.32
CA ASP A 134 -28.41 -13.42 -19.44
C ASP A 134 -28.36 -13.94 -20.90
N ARG A 135 -28.10 -13.08 -21.89
CA ARG A 135 -28.07 -13.45 -23.29
C ARG A 135 -26.70 -13.51 -23.96
N TYR A 136 -25.61 -13.74 -23.23
CA TYR A 136 -24.31 -13.99 -23.85
C TYR A 136 -23.55 -15.14 -23.21
N GLY A 137 -23.43 -16.22 -23.97
CA GLY A 137 -22.37 -17.20 -23.78
C GLY A 137 -22.79 -18.46 -23.03
N ARG A 138 -23.36 -19.45 -23.73
CA ARG A 138 -23.16 -20.85 -23.35
C ARG A 138 -21.67 -21.22 -23.50
N GLY A 139 -20.84 -20.78 -22.58
CA GLY A 139 -19.63 -21.46 -22.24
C GLY A 139 -20.03 -22.78 -21.60
N LYS A 140 -19.50 -23.90 -22.07
CA LYS A 140 -19.60 -25.17 -21.35
C LYS A 140 -19.17 -24.89 -19.92
N ASP A 141 -20.10 -25.10 -18.96
CA ASP A 141 -19.81 -24.97 -17.55
C ASP A 141 -18.66 -25.91 -17.20
N LYS A 142 -17.51 -25.35 -16.89
CA LYS A 142 -16.33 -26.12 -16.41
C LYS A 142 -16.66 -26.93 -15.15
N TYR A 143 -17.77 -26.62 -14.49
CA TYR A 143 -18.33 -27.41 -13.38
C TYR A 143 -18.61 -28.87 -13.76
N ASN A 144 -18.94 -29.14 -15.04
CA ASN A 144 -19.20 -30.49 -15.53
C ASN A 144 -17.93 -31.30 -15.81
N GLU A 145 -16.74 -30.68 -15.78
CA GLU A 145 -15.46 -31.39 -15.95
C GLU A 145 -14.89 -31.92 -14.62
N TYR A 146 -15.35 -31.37 -13.46
CA TYR A 146 -14.86 -31.73 -12.11
C TYR A 146 -16.03 -31.84 -11.09
N PRO A 147 -17.02 -32.74 -11.31
CA PRO A 147 -18.23 -32.75 -10.50
C PRO A 147 -18.01 -33.13 -9.03
N ASP A 148 -16.93 -33.87 -8.74
CA ASP A 148 -16.63 -34.40 -7.41
C ASP A 148 -15.46 -33.65 -6.71
N SER A 149 -14.96 -32.57 -7.30
CA SER A 149 -13.82 -31.82 -6.71
C SER A 149 -14.28 -30.82 -5.66
N PRO A 150 -13.57 -30.69 -4.53
CA PRO A 150 -13.90 -29.72 -3.50
C PRO A 150 -13.85 -28.29 -4.07
N SER A 151 -14.85 -27.48 -3.73
CA SER A 151 -14.89 -26.07 -4.10
C SER A 151 -14.68 -25.19 -2.86
N VAL A 152 -13.86 -24.18 -3.01
CA VAL A 152 -13.56 -23.21 -1.95
C VAL A 152 -13.90 -21.81 -2.43
N GLU A 153 -14.17 -20.90 -1.49
CA GLU A 153 -14.39 -19.48 -1.76
C GLU A 153 -13.27 -18.67 -1.12
N GLY A 154 -12.79 -17.66 -1.82
CA GLY A 154 -11.72 -16.81 -1.33
C GLY A 154 -11.53 -15.57 -2.19
N THR A 155 -10.51 -14.78 -1.85
CA THR A 155 -10.16 -13.55 -2.54
C THR A 155 -9.06 -13.79 -3.56
N PHE A 156 -9.29 -13.44 -4.82
CA PHE A 156 -8.32 -13.60 -5.90
C PHE A 156 -7.28 -12.48 -5.89
N ILE A 157 -6.03 -12.84 -5.72
CA ILE A 157 -4.87 -11.95 -5.79
C ILE A 157 -4.19 -12.16 -7.15
N GLY A 158 -4.33 -11.18 -8.04
CA GLY A 158 -3.71 -11.22 -9.37
C GLY A 158 -2.20 -11.03 -9.33
N HIS A 159 -1.52 -11.57 -10.33
CA HIS A 159 -0.08 -11.40 -10.54
C HIS A 159 0.18 -10.76 -11.92
N PRO A 160 1.20 -9.90 -12.10
CA PRO A 160 1.49 -9.21 -13.37
C PRO A 160 1.67 -10.16 -14.57
N LYS A 161 2.10 -11.39 -14.33
CA LYS A 161 2.26 -12.44 -15.36
C LYS A 161 0.96 -13.14 -15.77
N GLY A 162 -0.20 -12.68 -15.23
CA GLY A 162 -1.52 -13.19 -15.60
C GLY A 162 -2.06 -14.38 -14.79
N PHE A 163 -1.23 -15.05 -13.98
CA PHE A 163 -1.70 -16.02 -12.99
C PHE A 163 -2.13 -15.32 -11.69
N GLY A 164 -2.64 -16.06 -10.72
CA GLY A 164 -2.97 -15.49 -9.41
C GLY A 164 -3.02 -16.53 -8.31
N PHE A 165 -3.39 -16.07 -7.13
CA PHE A 165 -3.59 -16.89 -5.94
C PHE A 165 -4.98 -16.60 -5.38
N VAL A 166 -5.56 -17.56 -4.69
CA VAL A 166 -6.81 -17.35 -3.96
C VAL A 166 -6.54 -17.56 -2.48
N GLU A 167 -6.64 -16.47 -1.74
CA GLU A 167 -6.55 -16.43 -0.28
C GLU A 167 -7.88 -16.87 0.30
N ILE A 168 -7.87 -17.89 1.17
CA ILE A 168 -9.04 -18.43 1.83
C ILE A 168 -9.02 -17.96 3.28
N GLU A 169 -10.12 -17.40 3.75
CA GLU A 169 -10.23 -16.90 5.11
C GLU A 169 -10.07 -18.06 6.12
N GLY A 170 -9.08 -17.93 7.02
CA GLY A 170 -8.78 -18.94 8.03
C GLY A 170 -7.88 -20.08 7.56
N GLU A 171 -7.33 -20.05 6.34
CA GLU A 171 -6.33 -21.00 5.86
C GLU A 171 -5.00 -20.29 5.55
N ASP A 172 -3.88 -20.87 5.99
CA ASP A 172 -2.54 -20.29 5.77
C ASP A 172 -2.00 -20.53 4.35
N ASN A 173 -2.60 -21.44 3.58
CA ASN A 173 -2.12 -21.84 2.27
C ASN A 173 -3.05 -21.39 1.14
N ASP A 174 -2.58 -20.47 0.30
CA ASP A 174 -3.25 -19.99 -0.91
C ASP A 174 -3.40 -21.08 -1.97
N VAL A 175 -4.43 -20.96 -2.80
CA VAL A 175 -4.62 -21.78 -3.99
C VAL A 175 -4.01 -21.08 -5.20
N PHE A 176 -3.03 -21.71 -5.86
CA PHE A 176 -2.45 -21.20 -7.10
C PHE A 176 -3.43 -21.37 -8.27
N ILE A 177 -3.65 -20.29 -9.03
CA ILE A 177 -4.52 -20.25 -10.22
C ILE A 177 -3.67 -19.94 -11.46
N PRO A 178 -3.45 -20.91 -12.35
CA PRO A 178 -2.74 -20.66 -13.61
C PRO A 178 -3.44 -19.59 -14.48
N GLU A 179 -2.70 -18.86 -15.31
CA GLU A 179 -3.22 -17.81 -16.20
C GLU A 179 -4.45 -18.27 -17.01
N ASP A 180 -4.39 -19.48 -17.58
CA ASP A 180 -5.49 -20.04 -18.36
C ASP A 180 -6.75 -20.42 -17.53
N CYS A 181 -6.63 -20.43 -16.19
CA CYS A 181 -7.64 -20.86 -15.23
C CYS A 181 -8.25 -19.70 -14.43
N THR A 182 -7.80 -18.45 -14.61
CA THR A 182 -8.31 -17.26 -13.93
C THR A 182 -9.71 -16.83 -14.40
N GLY A 183 -10.11 -17.25 -15.61
CA GLY A 183 -11.41 -16.86 -16.19
C GLY A 183 -11.52 -15.35 -16.43
N THR A 184 -12.48 -14.73 -15.75
CA THR A 184 -12.67 -13.26 -15.75
C THR A 184 -12.36 -12.65 -14.38
N ALA A 185 -11.74 -13.41 -13.48
CA ALA A 185 -11.36 -12.91 -12.17
C ALA A 185 -10.29 -11.82 -12.30
N MET A 186 -10.42 -10.80 -11.50
CA MET A 186 -9.49 -9.69 -11.36
C MET A 186 -9.03 -9.58 -9.91
N HIS A 187 -7.95 -8.86 -9.70
CA HIS A 187 -7.41 -8.65 -8.37
C HIS A 187 -8.50 -8.18 -7.38
N GLN A 188 -8.51 -8.75 -6.17
CA GLN A 188 -9.49 -8.53 -5.10
C GLN A 188 -10.92 -9.05 -5.35
N ASP A 189 -11.19 -9.75 -6.46
CA ASP A 189 -12.49 -10.38 -6.65
C ASP A 189 -12.71 -11.53 -5.64
N LYS A 190 -13.90 -11.62 -5.04
CA LYS A 190 -14.32 -12.85 -4.35
C LYS A 190 -14.71 -13.89 -5.37
N VAL A 191 -14.07 -15.04 -5.31
CA VAL A 191 -14.20 -16.08 -6.30
C VAL A 191 -14.53 -17.42 -5.67
N ARG A 192 -15.21 -18.28 -6.45
CA ARG A 192 -15.31 -19.70 -6.16
C ARG A 192 -14.35 -20.47 -7.05
N VAL A 193 -13.55 -21.33 -6.43
CA VAL A 193 -12.48 -22.12 -7.06
C VAL A 193 -12.74 -23.60 -6.86
N ILE A 194 -12.52 -24.39 -7.88
CA ILE A 194 -12.43 -25.86 -7.77
C ILE A 194 -10.96 -26.24 -7.67
N ILE A 195 -10.61 -27.05 -6.65
CA ILE A 195 -9.25 -27.59 -6.49
C ILE A 195 -9.05 -28.70 -7.52
N THR A 196 -8.03 -28.55 -8.35
CA THR A 196 -7.68 -29.53 -9.41
C THR A 196 -6.50 -30.41 -9.05
N LYS A 197 -5.66 -29.92 -8.14
CA LYS A 197 -4.53 -30.68 -7.60
C LYS A 197 -4.35 -30.35 -6.13
N GLU A 198 -4.32 -31.39 -5.32
CA GLU A 198 -3.99 -31.30 -3.90
C GLU A 198 -2.48 -31.03 -3.71
N PRO A 199 -2.07 -30.47 -2.56
CA PRO A 199 -0.67 -30.17 -2.29
C PRO A 199 0.17 -31.45 -2.33
N GLN A 200 1.30 -31.38 -3.00
CA GLN A 200 2.38 -32.37 -2.92
C GLN A 200 3.57 -31.73 -2.23
N GLU A 201 4.47 -32.51 -1.64
CA GLU A 201 5.68 -31.98 -0.97
C GLU A 201 6.31 -30.84 -1.78
N GLY A 202 6.36 -29.62 -1.19
CA GLY A 202 6.91 -28.43 -1.80
C GLY A 202 6.05 -27.74 -2.88
N LYS A 203 4.81 -28.18 -3.15
CA LYS A 203 3.91 -27.56 -4.13
C LYS A 203 2.59 -27.14 -3.51
N ARG A 204 2.12 -25.94 -3.85
CA ARG A 204 0.83 -25.40 -3.43
C ARG A 204 -0.34 -26.12 -4.14
N ARG A 205 -1.53 -26.07 -3.55
CA ARG A 205 -2.78 -26.50 -4.22
C ARG A 205 -2.96 -25.73 -5.53
N GLU A 206 -3.42 -26.39 -6.57
CA GLU A 206 -3.78 -25.77 -7.84
C GLU A 206 -5.30 -25.76 -8.01
N GLY A 207 -5.86 -24.67 -8.56
CA GLY A 207 -7.30 -24.54 -8.75
C GLY A 207 -7.70 -23.82 -10.06
N ILE A 208 -9.01 -23.83 -10.32
CA ILE A 208 -9.64 -23.12 -11.45
C ILE A 208 -10.75 -22.24 -10.90
N VAL A 209 -10.74 -20.94 -11.28
CA VAL A 209 -11.85 -20.03 -10.98
C VAL A 209 -13.07 -20.42 -11.83
N VAL A 210 -14.13 -20.85 -11.16
CA VAL A 210 -15.39 -21.23 -11.82
C VAL A 210 -16.41 -20.10 -11.82
N LYS A 211 -16.37 -19.23 -10.81
CA LYS A 211 -17.31 -18.11 -10.70
C LYS A 211 -16.70 -16.96 -9.93
N VAL A 212 -16.94 -15.74 -10.39
CA VAL A 212 -16.74 -14.52 -9.61
C VAL A 212 -18.03 -14.27 -8.84
N LEU A 213 -17.94 -14.20 -7.53
CA LEU A 213 -19.06 -14.00 -6.62
C LEU A 213 -19.34 -12.53 -6.41
N GLU A 214 -18.26 -11.76 -6.17
CA GLU A 214 -18.30 -10.33 -5.94
C GLU A 214 -17.09 -9.67 -6.60
N ARG A 215 -17.27 -8.48 -7.17
CA ARG A 215 -16.19 -7.71 -7.77
C ARG A 215 -15.49 -6.87 -6.71
N GLY A 216 -14.19 -7.09 -6.55
CA GLY A 216 -13.38 -6.33 -5.62
C GLY A 216 -13.04 -4.93 -6.16
N MET A 217 -12.76 -4.83 -7.47
CA MET A 217 -12.41 -3.58 -8.12
C MET A 217 -13.43 -3.22 -9.19
N THR A 218 -14.15 -2.12 -9.00
CA THR A 218 -15.08 -1.54 -9.98
C THR A 218 -14.49 -0.34 -10.69
N GLN A 219 -13.45 0.25 -10.13
CA GLN A 219 -12.73 1.39 -10.67
C GLN A 219 -11.22 1.12 -10.63
N ILE A 220 -10.51 1.60 -11.62
CA ILE A 220 -9.04 1.56 -11.69
C ILE A 220 -8.48 2.92 -12.06
N VAL A 221 -7.26 3.17 -11.64
CA VAL A 221 -6.46 4.30 -12.10
C VAL A 221 -5.38 3.78 -13.04
N GLY A 222 -5.09 4.54 -14.08
CA GLY A 222 -4.06 4.16 -15.04
C GLY A 222 -3.74 5.27 -16.02
N THR A 223 -2.84 4.95 -16.94
CA THR A 223 -2.40 5.86 -17.99
C THR A 223 -3.17 5.60 -19.28
N TYR A 224 -3.76 6.65 -19.84
CA TYR A 224 -4.49 6.56 -21.10
C TYR A 224 -3.53 6.53 -22.29
N GLU A 225 -3.67 5.51 -23.13
CA GLU A 225 -2.98 5.37 -24.41
C GLU A 225 -3.98 5.56 -25.56
N ASN A 226 -3.75 6.57 -26.38
CA ASN A 226 -4.64 6.91 -27.47
C ASN A 226 -4.36 6.06 -28.74
N SER A 227 -5.40 5.53 -29.33
CA SER A 227 -5.40 4.96 -30.68
C SER A 227 -6.33 5.74 -31.59
N ARG A 228 -6.27 5.54 -32.93
CA ARG A 228 -7.01 6.36 -33.90
C ARG A 228 -8.53 6.41 -33.65
N ASP A 229 -9.14 5.29 -33.26
CA ASP A 229 -10.59 5.16 -33.11
C ASP A 229 -11.05 4.70 -31.73
N PHE A 230 -10.13 4.46 -30.80
CA PHE A 230 -10.37 4.01 -29.44
C PHE A 230 -9.12 4.28 -28.59
N GLY A 231 -9.17 4.02 -27.30
CA GLY A 231 -8.00 4.07 -26.43
C GLY A 231 -7.94 2.86 -25.50
N PHE A 232 -6.82 2.75 -24.82
CA PHE A 232 -6.64 1.81 -23.71
C PHE A 232 -6.23 2.57 -22.48
N VAL A 233 -6.53 2.00 -21.32
CA VAL A 233 -5.95 2.44 -20.06
C VAL A 233 -5.13 1.30 -19.51
N VAL A 234 -3.81 1.55 -19.37
CA VAL A 234 -2.86 0.66 -18.70
C VAL A 234 -2.94 0.97 -17.22
N SER A 235 -3.32 -0.04 -16.42
CA SER A 235 -3.50 0.14 -14.98
C SER A 235 -2.17 0.44 -14.27
N ASP A 236 -2.19 1.34 -13.30
CA ASP A 236 -1.05 1.61 -12.41
C ASP A 236 -0.86 0.48 -11.37
N ASN A 237 -1.88 -0.37 -11.19
CA ASN A 237 -1.78 -1.56 -10.36
C ASN A 237 -1.27 -2.74 -11.19
N PRO A 238 -0.03 -3.21 -11.00
CA PRO A 238 0.53 -4.30 -11.79
C PRO A 238 -0.19 -5.64 -11.58
N LYS A 239 -0.95 -5.80 -10.48
CA LYS A 239 -1.79 -6.97 -10.22
C LYS A 239 -3.03 -7.03 -11.11
N PHE A 240 -3.33 -5.92 -11.81
CA PHE A 240 -4.37 -5.84 -12.84
C PHE A 240 -3.73 -6.02 -14.22
N SER A 241 -3.61 -7.25 -14.68
CA SER A 241 -2.76 -7.66 -15.81
C SER A 241 -3.34 -7.39 -17.21
N ARG A 242 -4.47 -6.68 -17.33
CA ARG A 242 -5.16 -6.44 -18.61
C ARG A 242 -5.44 -4.97 -18.82
N ASP A 243 -5.12 -4.45 -20.01
CA ASP A 243 -5.49 -3.08 -20.40
C ASP A 243 -7.00 -2.94 -20.53
N VAL A 244 -7.56 -1.84 -20.09
CA VAL A 244 -9.00 -1.55 -20.22
C VAL A 244 -9.25 -0.81 -21.51
N PHE A 245 -10.09 -1.38 -22.37
CA PHE A 245 -10.54 -0.76 -23.62
C PHE A 245 -11.49 0.40 -23.32
N ILE A 246 -11.23 1.57 -23.92
CA ILE A 246 -12.04 2.78 -23.79
C ILE A 246 -12.62 3.15 -25.16
N PRO A 247 -13.96 3.11 -25.32
CA PRO A 247 -14.61 3.58 -26.52
C PRO A 247 -14.34 5.07 -26.77
N ARG A 248 -14.25 5.49 -28.04
CA ARG A 248 -13.97 6.87 -28.42
C ARG A 248 -14.94 7.90 -27.81
N LYS A 249 -16.20 7.53 -27.62
CA LYS A 249 -17.21 8.39 -26.99
C LYS A 249 -16.91 8.71 -25.53
N ASP A 250 -16.19 7.82 -24.83
CA ASP A 250 -15.88 7.89 -23.42
C ASP A 250 -14.45 8.42 -23.14
N SER A 251 -13.69 8.80 -24.20
CA SER A 251 -12.35 9.37 -24.12
C SER A 251 -12.23 10.80 -24.68
N GLN A 252 -13.36 11.50 -24.86
CA GLN A 252 -13.35 12.86 -25.41
C GLN A 252 -12.62 13.83 -24.47
N GLY A 253 -11.64 14.57 -25.02
CA GLY A 253 -10.86 15.56 -24.28
C GLY A 253 -9.67 15.00 -23.51
N ILE A 254 -9.47 13.67 -23.49
CA ILE A 254 -8.36 13.00 -22.84
C ILE A 254 -7.17 12.94 -23.81
N LYS A 255 -5.98 13.26 -23.32
CA LYS A 255 -4.74 13.23 -24.09
C LYS A 255 -3.97 11.94 -23.83
N ASP A 256 -3.15 11.56 -24.79
CA ASP A 256 -2.20 10.47 -24.65
C ASP A 256 -1.24 10.75 -23.49
N GLY A 257 -1.10 9.79 -22.57
CA GLY A 257 -0.30 9.94 -21.36
C GLY A 257 -1.00 10.64 -20.19
N ASP A 258 -2.31 10.96 -20.30
CA ASP A 258 -3.06 11.44 -19.14
C ASP A 258 -3.32 10.30 -18.13
N LYS A 259 -3.19 10.60 -16.85
CA LYS A 259 -3.68 9.74 -15.75
C LYS A 259 -5.18 9.89 -15.64
N VAL A 260 -5.87 8.77 -15.59
CA VAL A 260 -7.34 8.74 -15.59
C VAL A 260 -7.87 7.72 -14.61
N MET A 261 -9.04 7.99 -14.04
CA MET A 261 -9.82 7.03 -13.31
C MET A 261 -10.90 6.46 -14.21
N VAL A 262 -10.99 5.14 -14.28
CA VAL A 262 -11.88 4.39 -15.16
C VAL A 262 -12.83 3.54 -14.34
N GLU A 263 -14.13 3.63 -14.62
CA GLU A 263 -15.15 2.70 -14.16
C GLU A 263 -15.23 1.52 -15.12
N ILE A 264 -15.12 0.29 -14.62
CA ILE A 264 -15.19 -0.92 -15.43
C ILE A 264 -16.65 -1.21 -15.74
N THR A 265 -17.03 -1.11 -17.01
CA THR A 265 -18.40 -1.39 -17.49
C THR A 265 -18.59 -2.84 -17.91
N SER A 266 -17.51 -3.51 -18.32
CA SER A 266 -17.51 -4.92 -18.70
C SER A 266 -16.16 -5.55 -18.35
N TYR A 267 -16.18 -6.71 -17.72
CA TYR A 267 -14.96 -7.41 -17.28
C TYR A 267 -14.33 -8.31 -18.35
N GLY A 268 -14.81 -8.20 -19.57
CA GLY A 268 -14.25 -8.91 -20.71
C GLY A 268 -14.47 -10.43 -20.68
N SER A 269 -13.60 -11.13 -21.39
CA SER A 269 -13.60 -12.61 -21.44
C SER A 269 -12.16 -13.09 -21.72
N LYS A 270 -11.93 -14.41 -21.82
CA LYS A 270 -10.59 -14.98 -22.11
C LYS A 270 -9.87 -14.30 -23.31
N ASN A 271 -10.63 -13.84 -24.33
CA ASN A 271 -10.11 -13.25 -25.58
C ASN A 271 -10.52 -11.79 -25.78
N ARG A 272 -11.10 -11.14 -24.77
CA ARG A 272 -11.54 -9.74 -24.85
C ARG A 272 -11.04 -9.00 -23.62
N ASN A 273 -10.44 -7.86 -23.84
CA ASN A 273 -10.06 -6.96 -22.76
C ASN A 273 -11.33 -6.44 -22.04
N PRO A 274 -11.21 -6.07 -20.75
CA PRO A 274 -12.28 -5.36 -20.08
C PRO A 274 -12.58 -4.04 -20.80
N GLU A 275 -13.84 -3.57 -20.71
CA GLU A 275 -14.27 -2.27 -21.20
C GLU A 275 -14.53 -1.33 -20.03
N GLY A 276 -14.18 -0.06 -20.20
CA GLY A 276 -14.38 0.94 -19.16
C GLY A 276 -14.81 2.28 -19.74
N LYS A 277 -15.23 3.15 -18.83
CA LYS A 277 -15.55 4.54 -19.09
C LYS A 277 -14.69 5.41 -18.19
N ILE A 278 -14.04 6.43 -18.75
CA ILE A 278 -13.29 7.42 -17.98
C ILE A 278 -14.29 8.25 -17.17
N VAL A 279 -14.13 8.25 -15.83
CA VAL A 279 -14.98 9.01 -14.90
C VAL A 279 -14.30 10.27 -14.42
N GLU A 280 -12.96 10.30 -14.39
CA GLU A 280 -12.18 11.46 -13.95
C GLU A 280 -10.87 11.52 -14.73
N ASN A 281 -10.49 12.72 -15.21
CA ASN A 281 -9.16 12.99 -15.73
C ASN A 281 -8.31 13.63 -14.61
N LEU A 282 -7.27 12.94 -14.17
CA LEU A 282 -6.38 13.39 -13.10
C LEU A 282 -5.30 14.35 -13.62
N GLY A 283 -5.17 14.47 -14.95
CA GLY A 283 -4.18 15.30 -15.60
C GLY A 283 -3.02 14.52 -16.23
N SER A 284 -2.07 15.26 -16.80
CA SER A 284 -0.89 14.66 -17.43
C SER A 284 -0.03 13.93 -16.39
N CYS A 285 0.46 12.74 -16.71
CA CYS A 285 1.38 11.98 -15.86
C CYS A 285 2.69 12.75 -15.53
N ARG A 286 3.00 13.81 -16.30
CA ARG A 286 4.17 14.68 -16.07
C ARG A 286 3.87 15.91 -15.23
N ALA A 287 2.60 16.17 -14.91
CA ALA A 287 2.22 17.32 -14.10
C ALA A 287 2.54 17.06 -12.62
N PRO A 288 3.08 18.05 -11.90
CA PRO A 288 3.42 17.93 -10.48
C PRO A 288 2.22 17.46 -9.66
N GLY A 289 2.44 16.43 -8.82
CA GLY A 289 1.45 15.90 -7.88
C GLY A 289 0.33 15.04 -8.51
N THR A 290 0.31 14.85 -9.85
CA THR A 290 -0.63 13.93 -10.51
C THR A 290 -0.31 12.49 -10.18
N ASP A 291 0.95 12.16 -10.04
CA ASP A 291 1.49 10.87 -9.65
C ASP A 291 0.99 10.46 -8.26
N ILE A 292 1.13 11.33 -7.27
CA ILE A 292 0.61 11.10 -5.91
C ILE A 292 -0.92 11.08 -5.89
N LEU A 293 -1.59 11.98 -6.65
CA LEU A 293 -3.05 11.95 -6.77
C LEU A 293 -3.55 10.62 -7.37
N ALA A 294 -2.82 10.06 -8.32
CA ALA A 294 -3.14 8.74 -8.89
C ALA A 294 -3.07 7.63 -7.81
N ILE A 295 -2.07 7.65 -6.92
CA ILE A 295 -1.98 6.73 -5.77
C ILE A 295 -3.20 6.93 -4.85
N VAL A 296 -3.51 8.16 -4.44
CA VAL A 296 -4.68 8.47 -3.60
C VAL A 296 -5.96 7.87 -4.18
N LYS A 297 -6.20 8.08 -5.47
CA LYS A 297 -7.39 7.58 -6.16
C LYS A 297 -7.37 6.06 -6.32
N SER A 298 -6.22 5.44 -6.57
CA SER A 298 -6.09 3.98 -6.70
C SER A 298 -6.41 3.23 -5.41
N PHE A 299 -6.08 3.83 -4.26
CA PHE A 299 -6.44 3.30 -2.95
C PHE A 299 -7.85 3.72 -2.48
N GLY A 300 -8.61 4.47 -3.30
CA GLY A 300 -9.95 4.94 -2.94
C GLY A 300 -9.97 5.85 -1.71
N ILE A 301 -8.88 6.58 -1.46
CA ILE A 301 -8.77 7.52 -0.35
C ILE A 301 -9.58 8.78 -0.71
N PRO A 302 -10.55 9.21 0.14
CA PRO A 302 -11.32 10.42 -0.12
C PRO A 302 -10.45 11.67 -0.08
N SER A 303 -10.18 12.29 -1.22
CA SER A 303 -9.34 13.49 -1.33
C SER A 303 -10.07 14.78 -0.97
N GLU A 304 -11.40 14.80 -1.09
CA GLU A 304 -12.22 15.98 -0.84
C GLU A 304 -13.27 15.72 0.24
N PHE A 305 -13.67 16.77 0.93
CA PHE A 305 -14.76 16.70 1.89
C PHE A 305 -16.11 17.06 1.23
N PRO A 306 -17.18 16.31 1.50
CA PRO A 306 -18.50 16.68 1.03
C PRO A 306 -18.96 18.06 1.56
N ASP A 307 -19.70 18.83 0.77
CA ASP A 307 -20.20 20.17 1.13
C ASP A 307 -20.92 20.23 2.49
N LYS A 308 -21.67 19.18 2.84
CA LYS A 308 -22.37 19.11 4.13
C LYS A 308 -21.39 19.04 5.31
N VAL A 309 -20.24 18.43 5.12
CA VAL A 309 -19.16 18.31 6.12
C VAL A 309 -18.49 19.67 6.29
N ILE A 310 -18.14 20.32 5.18
CA ILE A 310 -17.54 21.67 5.18
C ILE A 310 -18.50 22.66 5.86
N ARG A 311 -19.78 22.69 5.47
CA ARG A 311 -20.78 23.57 6.10
C ARG A 311 -20.95 23.31 7.59
N GLN A 312 -20.78 22.08 8.07
CA GLN A 312 -20.80 21.79 9.50
C GLN A 312 -19.54 22.30 10.18
N ALA A 313 -18.38 22.08 9.58
CA ALA A 313 -17.10 22.58 10.08
C ALA A 313 -17.08 24.11 10.19
N ASP A 314 -17.65 24.81 9.21
CA ASP A 314 -17.74 26.29 9.20
C ASP A 314 -18.60 26.88 10.33
N ARG A 315 -19.49 26.10 10.92
CA ARG A 315 -20.32 26.51 12.08
C ARG A 315 -19.63 26.33 13.42
N VAL A 316 -18.51 25.58 13.45
CA VAL A 316 -17.74 25.41 14.67
C VAL A 316 -17.03 26.74 14.99
N PRO A 317 -17.12 27.22 16.24
CA PRO A 317 -16.39 28.42 16.67
C PRO A 317 -14.89 28.30 16.41
N ASP A 318 -14.21 29.41 16.23
CA ASP A 318 -12.75 29.47 16.09
C ASP A 318 -12.00 29.64 17.42
N HIS A 319 -12.75 29.80 18.50
CA HIS A 319 -12.26 29.94 19.87
C HIS A 319 -13.12 29.14 20.85
N VAL A 320 -12.61 28.87 22.04
CA VAL A 320 -13.30 28.16 23.12
C VAL A 320 -14.37 29.08 23.73
N LEU A 321 -15.62 28.63 23.72
CA LEU A 321 -16.74 29.37 24.32
C LEU A 321 -16.75 29.25 25.85
N ASP A 322 -17.29 30.24 26.57
CA ASP A 322 -17.40 30.16 28.02
C ASP A 322 -18.24 28.96 28.49
N ALA A 323 -19.29 28.63 27.73
CA ALA A 323 -20.11 27.45 28.00
C ALA A 323 -19.34 26.12 27.84
N ASP A 324 -18.29 26.07 27.03
CA ASP A 324 -17.47 24.88 26.85
C ASP A 324 -16.44 24.71 27.98
N ARG A 325 -16.13 25.78 28.73
CA ARG A 325 -15.24 25.76 29.91
C ARG A 325 -15.96 25.29 31.18
N ASP A 326 -17.29 25.43 31.24
CA ASP A 326 -18.05 25.09 32.43
C ASP A 326 -17.90 23.59 32.79
N GLY A 327 -17.60 23.33 34.06
CA GLY A 327 -17.38 21.98 34.57
C GLY A 327 -16.05 21.34 34.24
N ARG A 328 -15.14 22.00 33.49
CA ARG A 328 -13.79 21.53 33.19
C ARG A 328 -12.78 21.98 34.24
N LEU A 329 -11.73 21.18 34.43
CA LEU A 329 -10.60 21.56 35.25
C LEU A 329 -9.74 22.59 34.53
N ASP A 330 -9.53 23.75 35.13
CA ASP A 330 -8.71 24.83 34.58
C ASP A 330 -7.22 24.59 34.88
N LEU A 331 -6.45 24.25 33.87
CA LEU A 331 -5.01 23.99 33.93
C LEU A 331 -4.18 25.05 33.16
N ARG A 332 -4.77 26.16 32.77
CA ARG A 332 -4.10 27.25 32.04
C ARG A 332 -2.94 27.90 32.77
N HIS A 333 -2.85 27.68 34.07
CA HIS A 333 -1.78 28.20 34.93
C HIS A 333 -0.53 27.30 34.95
N LEU A 334 -0.63 26.07 34.40
CA LEU A 334 0.51 25.15 34.33
C LEU A 334 1.38 25.48 33.11
N GLN A 335 2.70 25.36 33.31
CA GLN A 335 3.64 25.48 32.21
C GLN A 335 3.45 24.33 31.23
N THR A 336 2.96 24.64 30.03
CA THR A 336 2.51 23.65 29.06
C THR A 336 3.22 23.85 27.72
N VAL A 337 3.72 22.77 27.12
CA VAL A 337 4.37 22.81 25.80
C VAL A 337 3.81 21.75 24.86
N THR A 338 3.82 22.04 23.55
CA THR A 338 3.75 21.00 22.51
C THR A 338 5.14 20.79 21.95
N ILE A 339 5.51 19.56 21.54
CA ILE A 339 6.82 19.23 20.94
C ILE A 339 6.56 18.33 19.73
N ASP A 340 6.69 18.87 18.52
CA ASP A 340 6.29 18.25 17.27
C ASP A 340 7.34 18.47 16.16
N GLY A 341 7.06 18.00 14.95
CA GLY A 341 7.83 18.37 13.77
C GLY A 341 7.66 19.84 13.42
N GLU A 342 8.65 20.45 12.78
CA GLU A 342 8.63 21.87 12.41
C GLU A 342 7.40 22.25 11.55
N ASP A 343 7.02 21.35 10.64
CA ASP A 343 5.93 21.55 9.68
C ASP A 343 4.55 21.09 10.20
N ALA A 344 4.46 20.51 11.42
CA ALA A 344 3.22 20.03 12.01
C ALA A 344 2.24 21.18 12.24
N LYS A 345 0.95 20.97 11.93
CA LYS A 345 -0.12 21.96 12.09
C LYS A 345 -1.29 21.46 12.91
N ASP A 346 -1.40 20.16 13.04
CA ASP A 346 -2.43 19.41 13.74
C ASP A 346 -1.85 18.87 15.06
N LEU A 347 -1.65 19.79 16.02
CA LEU A 347 -1.04 19.49 17.31
C LEU A 347 -2.05 18.79 18.21
N ASP A 348 -1.95 17.47 18.29
CA ASP A 348 -2.86 16.60 19.05
C ASP A 348 -2.59 16.64 20.56
N ASP A 349 -1.34 16.77 20.98
CA ASP A 349 -0.88 16.58 22.35
C ASP A 349 -0.04 17.75 22.88
N ALA A 350 -0.19 18.00 24.18
CA ALA A 350 0.64 18.91 24.95
C ALA A 350 1.01 18.26 26.30
N VAL A 351 2.13 18.66 26.84
CA VAL A 351 2.71 18.04 28.04
C VAL A 351 3.00 19.10 29.11
N THR A 352 2.69 18.74 30.34
CA THR A 352 3.14 19.45 31.56
C THR A 352 3.93 18.50 32.45
N LEU A 353 4.99 18.96 33.07
CA LEU A 353 5.78 18.14 34.00
C LEU A 353 6.36 18.99 35.12
N THR A 354 6.08 18.59 36.34
CA THR A 354 6.71 19.10 37.57
C THR A 354 7.19 17.95 38.43
N LYS A 355 8.09 18.26 39.38
CA LYS A 355 8.60 17.27 40.34
C LYS A 355 8.57 17.84 41.74
N GLU A 356 7.81 17.23 42.64
CA GLU A 356 7.70 17.64 44.04
C GLU A 356 7.92 16.45 44.95
N ASN A 357 8.78 16.59 45.97
CA ASN A 357 9.10 15.54 46.94
C ASN A 357 9.51 14.20 46.31
N GLY A 358 10.10 14.23 45.13
CA GLY A 358 10.53 13.03 44.39
C GLY A 358 9.43 12.33 43.61
N ILE A 359 8.25 12.91 43.52
CA ILE A 359 7.13 12.47 42.69
C ILE A 359 7.09 13.37 41.44
N TYR A 360 6.99 12.76 40.27
CA TYR A 360 6.74 13.43 39.02
C TYR A 360 5.24 13.59 38.83
N HIS A 361 4.79 14.81 38.53
CA HIS A 361 3.43 15.12 38.17
C HIS A 361 3.40 15.37 36.66
N LEU A 362 3.10 14.31 35.92
CA LEU A 362 3.04 14.34 34.47
C LEU A 362 1.58 14.56 34.00
N GLY A 363 1.36 15.62 33.23
CA GLY A 363 0.10 15.83 32.52
C GLY A 363 0.29 15.60 31.02
N VAL A 364 -0.51 14.70 30.46
CA VAL A 364 -0.64 14.50 29.01
C VAL A 364 -2.03 15.01 28.62
N HIS A 365 -2.05 16.09 27.83
CA HIS A 365 -3.25 16.83 27.47
C HIS A 365 -3.54 16.64 25.98
N ILE A 366 -4.64 15.95 25.67
CA ILE A 366 -5.00 15.61 24.31
C ILE A 366 -6.17 16.46 23.84
N ALA A 367 -6.09 16.99 22.64
CA ALA A 367 -7.12 17.82 22.03
C ALA A 367 -8.52 17.17 22.13
N ASP A 368 -9.48 17.86 22.75
CA ASP A 368 -10.85 17.35 22.88
C ASP A 368 -11.66 17.55 21.59
N VAL A 369 -11.25 16.83 20.53
CA VAL A 369 -11.92 16.83 19.22
C VAL A 369 -13.39 16.43 19.35
N SER A 370 -13.68 15.55 20.32
CA SER A 370 -15.04 15.04 20.56
C SER A 370 -16.02 16.12 21.02
N ASN A 371 -15.53 17.29 21.47
CA ASN A 371 -16.38 18.45 21.77
C ASN A 371 -16.99 19.05 20.49
N TYR A 372 -16.25 19.04 19.41
CA TYR A 372 -16.62 19.66 18.14
C TYR A 372 -17.18 18.66 17.12
N VAL A 373 -16.74 17.41 17.18
CA VAL A 373 -17.16 16.30 16.28
C VAL A 373 -18.11 15.38 17.06
N GLN A 374 -19.39 15.76 17.08
CA GLN A 374 -20.42 15.00 17.77
C GLN A 374 -20.75 13.69 17.07
N GLY A 375 -20.96 12.62 17.84
CA GLY A 375 -21.32 11.31 17.33
C GLY A 375 -22.56 11.33 16.42
N GLY A 376 -22.51 10.60 15.30
CA GLY A 376 -23.58 10.54 14.30
C GLY A 376 -23.73 11.80 13.43
N SER A 377 -22.90 12.83 13.59
CA SER A 377 -22.90 14.04 12.77
C SER A 377 -22.36 13.79 11.35
N ALA A 378 -22.43 14.77 10.46
CA ALA A 378 -21.84 14.64 9.13
C ALA A 378 -20.31 14.59 9.21
N LEU A 379 -19.70 15.37 10.11
CA LEU A 379 -18.27 15.34 10.43
C LEU A 379 -17.84 13.95 10.93
N ASP A 380 -18.60 13.40 11.86
CA ASP A 380 -18.30 12.09 12.45
C ASP A 380 -18.36 10.95 11.43
N ARG A 381 -19.42 10.90 10.62
CA ARG A 381 -19.54 9.87 9.58
C ARG A 381 -18.42 9.95 8.54
N GLU A 382 -18.00 11.17 8.21
CA GLU A 382 -16.88 11.34 7.28
C GLU A 382 -15.55 10.96 7.93
N ALA A 383 -15.34 11.32 9.22
CA ALA A 383 -14.15 10.92 9.97
C ALA A 383 -14.05 9.39 10.10
N LEU A 384 -15.14 8.67 10.40
CA LEU A 384 -15.16 7.21 10.43
C LEU A 384 -14.87 6.60 9.05
N LYS A 385 -15.44 7.17 7.99
CA LYS A 385 -15.18 6.72 6.60
C LYS A 385 -13.71 6.85 6.23
N ARG A 386 -13.04 7.92 6.65
CA ARG A 386 -11.60 8.14 6.45
C ARG A 386 -10.76 7.27 7.38
N GLY A 387 -11.19 7.11 8.62
CA GLY A 387 -10.57 6.31 9.68
C GLY A 387 -9.28 6.90 10.23
N THR A 388 -8.43 7.45 9.36
CA THR A 388 -7.16 8.10 9.71
C THR A 388 -6.81 9.21 8.71
N SER A 389 -5.92 10.13 9.09
CA SER A 389 -5.20 10.98 8.15
C SER A 389 -4.16 10.17 7.39
N VAL A 390 -3.82 10.58 6.17
CA VAL A 390 -2.85 9.91 5.29
C VAL A 390 -1.73 10.89 4.96
N TYR A 391 -0.48 10.50 5.24
CA TYR A 391 0.71 11.34 5.08
C TYR A 391 1.50 10.89 3.85
N LEU A 392 1.37 11.62 2.75
CA LEU A 392 2.05 11.30 1.50
C LEU A 392 3.27 12.22 1.33
N ALA A 393 4.17 11.85 0.43
CA ALA A 393 5.42 12.57 0.23
C ALA A 393 5.24 14.10 -0.05
N ASP A 394 4.14 14.50 -0.74
CA ASP A 394 3.88 15.89 -1.14
C ASP A 394 2.72 16.56 -0.40
N ARG A 395 1.87 15.80 0.29
CA ARG A 395 0.65 16.31 0.93
C ARG A 395 0.13 15.42 2.04
N VAL A 396 -0.69 16.01 2.91
CA VAL A 396 -1.49 15.29 3.91
C VAL A 396 -2.96 15.31 3.48
N ILE A 397 -3.62 14.16 3.53
CA ILE A 397 -5.07 14.06 3.40
C ILE A 397 -5.64 13.88 4.80
N PRO A 398 -6.19 14.93 5.41
CA PRO A 398 -6.58 14.90 6.80
C PRO A 398 -7.89 14.12 7.02
N MET A 399 -8.02 13.51 8.19
CA MET A 399 -9.26 12.88 8.65
C MET A 399 -10.39 13.91 8.87
N LEU A 400 -10.04 15.09 9.34
CA LEU A 400 -10.96 16.18 9.63
C LEU A 400 -10.69 17.40 8.74
N PRO A 401 -11.68 18.24 8.42
CA PRO A 401 -11.45 19.50 7.72
C PRO A 401 -10.39 20.37 8.41
N VAL A 402 -9.55 21.03 7.63
CA VAL A 402 -8.40 21.85 8.09
C VAL A 402 -8.83 22.90 9.13
N ARG A 403 -10.05 23.46 9.02
CA ARG A 403 -10.61 24.38 10.01
C ARG A 403 -10.67 23.79 11.44
N LEU A 404 -10.85 22.45 11.54
CA LEU A 404 -10.82 21.75 12.82
C LEU A 404 -9.39 21.28 13.12
N SER A 405 -8.78 20.51 12.22
CA SER A 405 -7.50 19.85 12.48
C SER A 405 -6.37 20.81 12.78
N ASN A 406 -6.30 21.93 12.07
CA ASN A 406 -5.22 22.94 12.25
C ASN A 406 -5.73 24.18 13.03
N GLY A 407 -7.03 24.27 13.26
CA GLY A 407 -7.70 25.40 13.92
C GLY A 407 -8.04 25.12 15.38
N ILE A 408 -9.36 25.01 15.67
CA ILE A 408 -9.87 24.93 17.06
C ILE A 408 -9.41 23.66 17.81
N CYS A 409 -9.20 22.54 17.11
CA CYS A 409 -8.73 21.33 17.75
C CYS A 409 -7.22 21.34 17.99
N SER A 410 -6.43 21.98 17.13
CA SER A 410 -4.97 22.04 17.29
C SER A 410 -4.58 22.85 18.52
N LEU A 411 -3.66 22.34 19.35
CA LEU A 411 -3.20 22.93 20.59
C LEU A 411 -2.21 24.08 20.32
N ASN A 412 -2.69 25.08 19.61
CA ASN A 412 -1.89 26.24 19.19
C ASN A 412 -1.46 27.11 20.39
N GLN A 413 -0.21 27.58 20.35
CA GLN A 413 0.39 28.45 21.36
C GLN A 413 -0.44 29.69 21.67
N GLY A 414 -0.55 30.05 22.96
CA GLY A 414 -1.19 31.27 23.46
C GLY A 414 -2.71 31.28 23.29
N GLN A 415 -3.35 30.14 23.01
CA GLN A 415 -4.78 30.02 22.85
C GLN A 415 -5.37 29.02 23.85
N ASP A 416 -6.52 29.39 24.44
CA ASP A 416 -7.27 28.44 25.26
C ASP A 416 -7.72 27.27 24.40
N ARG A 417 -7.50 26.04 24.86
CA ARG A 417 -7.91 24.80 24.17
C ARG A 417 -8.57 23.83 25.13
N LEU A 418 -9.59 23.15 24.63
CA LEU A 418 -10.25 22.09 25.38
C LEU A 418 -9.44 20.80 25.18
N THR A 419 -9.20 20.12 26.28
CA THR A 419 -8.47 18.86 26.27
C THR A 419 -9.15 17.81 27.13
N LEU A 420 -8.86 16.54 26.82
CA LEU A 420 -9.05 15.40 27.69
C LEU A 420 -7.66 15.01 28.21
N SER A 421 -7.44 15.18 29.50
CA SER A 421 -6.11 15.06 30.09
C SER A 421 -5.99 13.83 30.94
N CYS A 422 -4.85 13.14 30.81
CA CYS A 422 -4.39 12.10 31.72
C CYS A 422 -3.32 12.70 32.63
N LEU A 423 -3.67 12.93 33.90
CA LEU A 423 -2.78 13.46 34.93
C LEU A 423 -2.26 12.30 35.77
N MET A 424 -0.94 12.18 35.90
CA MET A 424 -0.28 11.01 36.44
C MET A 424 0.75 11.40 37.49
N ASP A 425 0.66 10.78 38.66
CA ASP A 425 1.69 10.89 39.72
C ASP A 425 2.58 9.65 39.63
N ILE A 426 3.87 9.87 39.41
CA ILE A 426 4.85 8.81 39.13
C ILE A 426 5.98 8.92 40.14
N ASP A 427 6.34 7.80 40.76
CA ASP A 427 7.46 7.76 41.68
C ASP A 427 8.82 7.82 40.96
N LYS A 428 9.90 7.98 41.73
CA LYS A 428 11.28 8.04 41.21
C LYS A 428 11.78 6.76 40.55
N LYS A 429 11.00 5.66 40.63
CA LYS A 429 11.28 4.40 39.94
C LYS A 429 10.43 4.22 38.69
N GLY A 430 9.57 5.21 38.36
CA GLY A 430 8.67 5.13 37.22
C GLY A 430 7.39 4.34 37.49
N ASN A 431 7.05 4.05 38.75
CA ASN A 431 5.78 3.38 39.06
C ASN A 431 4.66 4.41 39.18
N MET A 432 3.49 4.11 38.62
CA MET A 432 2.27 4.89 38.80
C MET A 432 1.83 4.83 40.25
N ILE A 433 1.69 5.99 40.88
CA ILE A 433 1.14 6.15 42.24
C ILE A 433 -0.37 6.40 42.16
N SER A 434 -0.76 7.35 41.35
CA SER A 434 -2.14 7.72 41.12
C SER A 434 -2.29 8.35 39.74
N HIS A 435 -3.49 8.31 39.19
CA HIS A 435 -3.83 9.02 37.98
C HIS A 435 -5.27 9.56 38.02
N LYS A 436 -5.54 10.54 37.15
CA LYS A 436 -6.86 11.12 36.97
C LYS A 436 -7.06 11.48 35.51
N ILE A 437 -8.12 10.94 34.91
CA ILE A 437 -8.59 11.39 33.59
C ILE A 437 -9.64 12.45 33.78
N ALA A 438 -9.52 13.60 33.11
CA ALA A 438 -10.43 14.72 33.28
C ALA A 438 -10.60 15.54 31.99
N GLU A 439 -11.78 16.13 31.84
CA GLU A 439 -12.01 17.19 30.86
C GLU A 439 -11.36 18.47 31.39
N THR A 440 -10.49 19.11 30.62
CA THR A 440 -9.66 20.24 31.07
C THR A 440 -9.67 21.40 30.07
N VAL A 441 -9.16 22.52 30.49
CA VAL A 441 -8.82 23.67 29.63
C VAL A 441 -7.35 24.00 29.89
N ILE A 442 -6.58 24.10 28.80
CA ILE A 442 -5.18 24.47 28.86
C ILE A 442 -4.90 25.70 27.98
N CYS A 443 -3.73 26.31 28.18
CA CYS A 443 -3.14 27.28 27.25
C CYS A 443 -1.67 26.93 27.09
N VAL A 444 -1.29 26.59 25.85
CA VAL A 444 0.11 26.23 25.56
C VAL A 444 1.00 27.47 25.62
N ASP A 445 2.02 27.44 26.45
CA ASP A 445 2.97 28.54 26.59
C ASP A 445 3.89 28.66 25.38
N GLU A 446 4.41 27.52 24.90
CA GLU A 446 5.35 27.50 23.78
C GLU A 446 5.13 26.28 22.89
N ARG A 447 5.12 26.51 21.57
CA ARG A 447 5.19 25.48 20.57
C ARG A 447 6.65 25.16 20.27
N MET A 448 7.13 24.02 20.77
CA MET A 448 8.49 23.55 20.53
C MET A 448 8.55 22.61 19.33
N ASN A 449 9.73 22.43 18.78
CA ASN A 449 10.01 21.40 17.78
C ASN A 449 11.06 20.43 18.28
N TYR A 450 11.10 19.23 17.67
CA TYR A 450 12.04 18.17 18.06
C TYR A 450 13.51 18.61 17.94
N THR A 451 13.84 19.42 16.95
CA THR A 451 15.20 19.89 16.70
C THR A 451 15.68 20.83 17.82
N ASP A 452 14.87 21.82 18.18
CA ASP A 452 15.24 22.78 19.24
C ASP A 452 15.37 22.09 20.61
N VAL A 453 14.42 21.20 20.96
CA VAL A 453 14.47 20.48 22.22
C VAL A 453 15.68 19.53 22.28
N LYS A 454 15.97 18.82 21.16
CA LYS A 454 17.21 18.03 21.05
C LYS A 454 18.44 18.88 21.30
N ASN A 455 18.57 20.01 20.60
CA ASN A 455 19.73 20.90 20.71
C ASN A 455 19.90 21.46 22.11
N ILE A 456 18.81 21.77 22.83
CA ILE A 456 18.82 22.20 24.22
C ILE A 456 19.34 21.10 25.14
N LEU A 457 18.86 19.86 24.94
CA LEU A 457 19.19 18.71 25.80
C LEU A 457 20.59 18.16 25.54
N GLU A 458 21.12 18.30 24.31
CA GLU A 458 22.47 17.88 23.92
C GLU A 458 23.53 18.97 24.05
N ASP A 459 23.14 20.17 24.50
CA ASP A 459 24.05 21.32 24.71
C ASP A 459 24.72 21.82 23.43
N THR A 460 24.01 21.76 22.31
CA THR A 460 24.54 22.09 20.99
C THR A 460 24.15 23.51 20.51
N ASP A 461 23.14 24.14 21.14
CA ASP A 461 22.63 25.48 20.77
C ASP A 461 22.38 26.38 21.99
N GLU A 462 23.35 27.26 22.29
CA GLU A 462 23.25 28.23 23.39
C GLU A 462 22.19 29.31 23.13
N GLU A 463 21.89 29.65 21.88
CA GLU A 463 20.87 30.66 21.56
C GLU A 463 19.47 30.08 21.84
N ALA A 464 19.20 28.82 21.48
CA ALA A 464 17.99 28.12 21.80
C ALA A 464 17.80 28.03 23.32
N LYS A 465 18.82 27.62 24.08
CA LYS A 465 18.79 27.60 25.55
C LYS A 465 18.42 28.94 26.17
N LYS A 466 19.02 30.03 25.67
CA LYS A 466 18.73 31.38 26.17
C LYS A 466 17.32 31.81 25.80
N ARG A 467 16.87 31.47 24.60
CA ARG A 467 15.53 31.81 24.12
C ARG A 467 14.45 31.14 24.97
N TYR A 468 14.64 29.87 25.34
CA TYR A 468 13.70 29.04 26.09
C TYR A 468 14.13 28.81 27.55
N GLU A 469 14.92 29.72 28.14
CA GLU A 469 15.53 29.59 29.47
C GLU A 469 14.54 29.08 30.53
N LYS A 470 13.29 29.55 30.52
CA LYS A 470 12.25 29.16 31.47
C LYS A 470 11.81 27.70 31.32
N LEU A 471 11.93 27.12 30.14
CA LEU A 471 11.49 25.78 29.83
C LEU A 471 12.61 24.73 29.97
N VAL A 472 13.87 25.18 29.93
CA VAL A 472 15.05 24.29 30.00
C VAL A 472 14.99 23.33 31.20
N PRO A 473 14.67 23.76 32.43
CA PRO A 473 14.59 22.82 33.56
C PRO A 473 13.53 21.74 33.36
N MET A 474 12.40 22.05 32.73
CA MET A 474 11.35 21.08 32.43
C MET A 474 11.80 20.07 31.40
N PHE A 475 12.55 20.47 30.35
CA PHE A 475 13.06 19.54 29.35
C PHE A 475 14.05 18.53 29.95
N PHE A 476 14.94 18.96 30.81
CA PHE A 476 15.83 18.04 31.52
C PHE A 476 15.05 17.08 32.44
N LEU A 477 13.99 17.56 33.08
CA LEU A 477 13.11 16.72 33.90
C LEU A 477 12.33 15.73 33.05
N MET A 478 11.88 16.14 31.86
CA MET A 478 11.23 15.25 30.87
C MET A 478 12.18 14.15 30.41
N LYS A 479 13.45 14.49 30.11
CA LYS A 479 14.47 13.51 29.75
C LYS A 479 14.70 12.51 30.88
N GLU A 480 14.87 12.99 32.12
CA GLU A 480 15.05 12.12 33.30
C GLU A 480 13.90 11.13 33.45
N LEU A 481 12.65 11.58 33.35
CA LEU A 481 11.48 10.72 33.48
C LEU A 481 11.36 9.75 32.29
N SER A 482 11.60 10.21 31.07
CA SER A 482 11.59 9.37 29.86
C SER A 482 12.58 8.19 29.97
N GLU A 483 13.81 8.47 30.42
CA GLU A 483 14.84 7.43 30.63
C GLU A 483 14.39 6.38 31.66
N ILE A 484 13.71 6.80 32.73
CA ILE A 484 13.18 5.89 33.75
C ILE A 484 12.05 5.02 33.15
N LEU A 485 11.10 5.64 32.46
CA LEU A 485 9.96 4.92 31.84
C LEU A 485 10.41 3.95 30.78
N ARG A 486 11.37 4.36 29.93
CA ARG A 486 11.96 3.50 28.89
C ARG A 486 12.71 2.33 29.50
N GLY A 487 13.49 2.56 30.55
CA GLY A 487 14.16 1.49 31.31
C GLY A 487 13.17 0.46 31.87
N ASN A 488 12.04 0.91 32.42
CA ASN A 488 11.00 0.00 32.91
C ASN A 488 10.35 -0.82 31.80
N ARG A 489 10.06 -0.20 30.64
CA ARG A 489 9.54 -0.94 29.47
C ARG A 489 10.54 -1.96 28.95
N HIS A 490 11.79 -1.58 28.82
CA HIS A 490 12.87 -2.48 28.43
C HIS A 490 13.00 -3.68 29.41
N HIS A 491 12.95 -3.47 30.72
CA HIS A 491 12.94 -4.55 31.69
C HIS A 491 11.73 -5.48 31.57
N ARG A 492 10.57 -4.92 31.14
CA ARG A 492 9.33 -5.69 30.88
C ARG A 492 9.45 -6.54 29.62
N GLY A 493 10.36 -6.21 28.71
CA GLY A 493 10.58 -6.91 27.45
C GLY A 493 10.00 -6.20 26.23
N SER A 494 9.76 -4.87 26.30
CA SER A 494 9.38 -4.10 25.12
C SER A 494 10.42 -4.24 24.02
N ILE A 495 9.93 -4.47 22.81
CA ILE A 495 10.78 -4.65 21.63
C ILE A 495 10.84 -3.31 20.91
N ASP A 496 12.01 -2.69 20.89
CA ASP A 496 12.24 -1.44 20.19
C ASP A 496 12.93 -1.76 18.84
N PHE A 497 12.24 -1.45 17.73
CA PHE A 497 12.80 -1.54 16.38
C PHE A 497 13.19 -0.12 15.93
N ASP A 498 14.45 0.20 15.97
CA ASP A 498 14.99 1.50 15.51
C ASP A 498 15.39 1.38 14.03
N PHE A 499 14.41 1.45 13.12
CA PHE A 499 14.70 1.56 11.69
C PHE A 499 14.65 3.04 11.25
N PRO A 500 15.64 3.51 10.49
CA PRO A 500 15.59 4.85 9.96
C PRO A 500 14.45 5.00 8.94
N GLU A 501 13.57 5.95 9.18
CA GLU A 501 12.54 6.33 8.22
C GLU A 501 13.15 7.19 7.11
N SER A 502 12.52 7.23 5.94
CA SER A 502 12.96 8.03 4.81
C SER A 502 12.33 9.42 4.86
N LYS A 503 13.13 10.48 4.95
CA LYS A 503 12.66 11.85 4.72
C LYS A 503 12.93 12.24 3.27
N ILE A 504 11.89 12.28 2.45
CA ILE A 504 11.97 12.66 1.03
C ILE A 504 11.84 14.17 0.92
N ILE A 505 12.83 14.83 0.33
CA ILE A 505 12.85 16.27 0.14
C ILE A 505 12.41 16.59 -1.29
N LEU A 506 11.33 17.34 -1.42
CA LEU A 506 10.77 17.74 -2.70
C LEU A 506 11.08 19.19 -3.02
N ASN A 507 11.25 19.50 -4.30
CA ASN A 507 11.30 20.88 -4.77
C ASN A 507 9.89 21.46 -4.96
N ALA A 508 9.79 22.74 -5.32
CA ALA A 508 8.52 23.43 -5.57
C ALA A 508 7.67 22.82 -6.70
N ALA A 509 8.26 22.00 -7.55
CA ALA A 509 7.57 21.25 -8.59
C ALA A 509 7.15 19.83 -8.13
N GLY A 510 7.29 19.49 -6.86
CA GLY A 510 6.94 18.17 -6.30
C GLY A 510 7.88 17.03 -6.70
N ARG A 511 9.07 17.33 -7.22
CA ARG A 511 10.08 16.34 -7.61
C ARG A 511 11.04 16.05 -6.47
N ALA A 512 11.39 14.78 -6.28
CA ALA A 512 12.36 14.37 -5.30
C ALA A 512 13.77 14.88 -5.68
N ILE A 513 14.39 15.65 -4.76
CA ILE A 513 15.72 16.21 -4.95
C ILE A 513 16.74 15.64 -3.97
N ASP A 514 16.31 15.10 -2.85
CA ASP A 514 17.17 14.48 -1.87
C ASP A 514 16.35 13.48 -1.02
N ILE A 515 17.01 12.44 -0.51
CA ILE A 515 16.42 11.45 0.40
C ILE A 515 17.40 11.26 1.55
N LYS A 516 16.93 11.49 2.78
CA LYS A 516 17.73 11.37 4.00
C LYS A 516 17.10 10.39 4.98
N PRO A 517 17.89 9.61 5.69
CA PRO A 517 17.36 8.87 6.83
C PRO A 517 16.92 9.88 7.91
N TYR A 518 15.76 9.60 8.51
CA TYR A 518 15.27 10.30 9.68
C TYR A 518 15.36 9.35 10.87
N GLU A 519 16.17 9.73 11.85
CA GLU A 519 16.39 8.93 13.05
C GLU A 519 15.66 9.57 14.23
N ALA A 520 15.09 8.70 15.07
CA ALA A 520 14.52 9.13 16.35
C ALA A 520 15.61 9.78 17.22
N ASN A 521 15.26 10.90 17.87
CA ASN A 521 16.15 11.63 18.73
C ASN A 521 15.62 11.69 20.17
N VAL A 522 16.40 12.29 21.09
CA VAL A 522 16.01 12.39 22.50
C VAL A 522 14.65 13.07 22.70
N ALA A 523 14.30 14.06 21.89
CA ALA A 523 13.03 14.78 22.02
C ALA A 523 11.85 13.94 21.51
N THR A 524 12.01 13.22 20.38
CA THR A 524 10.96 12.30 19.88
C THR A 524 10.70 11.17 20.89
N ARG A 525 11.77 10.64 21.49
CA ARG A 525 11.68 9.58 22.51
C ARG A 525 10.95 10.03 23.78
N ILE A 526 11.14 11.27 24.23
CA ILE A 526 10.43 11.84 25.39
C ILE A 526 8.92 11.84 25.14
N ILE A 527 8.47 12.34 24.00
CA ILE A 527 7.04 12.41 23.67
C ILE A 527 6.48 11.01 23.51
N GLU A 528 7.16 10.12 22.81
CA GLU A 528 6.77 8.72 22.69
C GLU A 528 6.54 8.05 24.04
N ASP A 529 7.50 8.17 24.98
CA ASP A 529 7.41 7.56 26.29
C ASP A 529 6.22 8.06 27.11
N PHE A 530 5.91 9.38 27.01
CA PHE A 530 4.78 9.96 27.70
C PHE A 530 3.44 9.57 27.08
N MET A 531 3.39 9.49 25.73
CA MET A 531 2.20 9.03 25.01
C MET A 531 1.91 7.55 25.30
N LEU A 532 2.96 6.70 25.31
CA LEU A 532 2.83 5.29 25.69
C LEU A 532 2.31 5.13 27.12
N MET A 533 2.84 5.89 28.07
CA MET A 533 2.37 5.87 29.46
C MET A 533 0.90 6.29 29.59
N ALA A 534 0.48 7.33 28.90
CA ALA A 534 -0.92 7.78 28.88
C ALA A 534 -1.83 6.71 28.23
N ASN A 535 -1.43 6.15 27.08
CA ASN A 535 -2.18 5.11 26.37
C ASN A 535 -2.37 3.86 27.24
N GLU A 536 -1.31 3.40 27.93
CA GLU A 536 -1.36 2.25 28.84
C GLU A 536 -2.28 2.55 30.03
N THR A 537 -2.17 3.75 30.64
CA THR A 537 -2.95 4.16 31.81
C THR A 537 -4.45 4.22 31.50
N VAL A 538 -4.81 4.84 30.38
CA VAL A 538 -6.21 4.94 29.93
C VAL A 538 -6.78 3.56 29.61
N ALA A 539 -6.01 2.72 28.90
CA ALA A 539 -6.45 1.37 28.56
C ALA A 539 -6.64 0.49 29.80
N GLU A 540 -5.77 0.60 30.80
CA GLU A 540 -5.86 -0.13 32.06
C GLU A 540 -7.10 0.25 32.85
N GLU A 541 -7.38 1.55 33.00
CA GLU A 541 -8.59 2.04 33.71
C GLU A 541 -9.86 1.52 33.03
N CYS A 542 -9.95 1.68 31.70
CA CYS A 542 -11.14 1.28 30.94
C CYS A 542 -11.36 -0.24 30.93
N CYS A 543 -10.28 -1.03 30.88
CA CYS A 543 -10.36 -2.48 30.95
C CYS A 543 -10.76 -2.98 32.35
N ARG A 544 -10.24 -2.38 33.40
CA ARG A 544 -10.62 -2.73 34.78
C ARG A 544 -12.07 -2.41 35.10
N ASP A 545 -12.59 -1.35 34.50
CA ASP A 545 -13.98 -0.91 34.68
C ASP A 545 -14.96 -1.63 33.74
N ASP A 546 -14.48 -2.64 32.96
CA ASP A 546 -15.28 -3.41 31.98
C ASP A 546 -16.09 -2.52 31.00
N MET A 547 -15.48 -1.42 30.56
CA MET A 547 -16.12 -0.48 29.64
C MET A 547 -16.13 -1.00 28.20
N PRO A 548 -17.20 -0.74 27.41
CA PRO A 548 -17.13 -0.92 25.97
C PRO A 548 -16.07 0.02 25.41
N PHE A 549 -15.03 -0.53 24.79
CA PHE A 549 -13.85 0.24 24.43
C PHE A 549 -13.19 -0.26 23.14
N VAL A 550 -12.29 0.53 22.55
CA VAL A 550 -11.45 0.13 21.43
C VAL A 550 -10.01 0.08 21.88
N TYR A 551 -9.42 -1.11 21.83
CA TYR A 551 -8.03 -1.38 22.17
C TYR A 551 -7.17 -1.46 20.93
N ARG A 552 -5.89 -1.22 21.10
CA ARG A 552 -4.85 -1.51 20.11
C ARG A 552 -4.16 -2.80 20.53
N THR A 553 -4.41 -3.87 19.81
CA THR A 553 -3.92 -5.21 20.15
C THR A 553 -2.86 -5.67 19.17
N HIS A 554 -1.88 -6.38 19.70
CA HIS A 554 -0.83 -7.03 18.92
C HIS A 554 -0.67 -8.46 19.45
N GLU A 555 -1.11 -9.42 18.64
CA GLU A 555 -1.11 -10.83 18.98
C GLU A 555 0.31 -11.41 18.98
N THR A 556 0.47 -12.58 19.62
CA THR A 556 1.69 -13.35 19.56
C THR A 556 2.03 -13.74 18.11
N PRO A 557 3.33 -13.78 17.76
CA PRO A 557 3.78 -14.21 16.43
C PRO A 557 3.33 -15.62 16.08
N ASP A 558 3.29 -15.90 14.78
CA ASP A 558 3.01 -17.21 14.26
C ASP A 558 4.13 -18.21 14.64
N PRO A 559 3.82 -19.36 15.29
CA PRO A 559 4.83 -20.32 15.73
C PRO A 559 5.73 -20.84 14.60
N GLU A 560 5.18 -21.08 13.39
CA GLU A 560 5.95 -21.58 12.24
C GLU A 560 6.97 -20.55 11.74
N LYS A 561 6.56 -19.28 11.69
CA LYS A 561 7.45 -18.17 11.31
C LYS A 561 8.55 -17.95 12.35
N VAL A 562 8.20 -18.10 13.63
CA VAL A 562 9.18 -18.02 14.73
C VAL A 562 10.21 -19.16 14.60
N GLU A 563 9.78 -20.39 14.32
CA GLU A 563 10.69 -21.53 14.17
C GLU A 563 11.64 -21.33 12.98
N SER A 564 11.13 -20.80 11.87
CA SER A 564 11.96 -20.44 10.70
C SER A 564 13.01 -19.37 11.07
N LEU A 565 12.62 -18.34 11.84
CA LEU A 565 13.53 -17.31 12.32
C LEU A 565 14.61 -17.91 13.24
N LEU A 566 14.22 -18.77 14.20
CA LEU A 566 15.15 -19.42 15.12
C LEU A 566 16.14 -20.31 14.39
N THR A 567 15.69 -21.01 13.36
CA THR A 567 16.55 -21.84 12.50
C THR A 567 17.60 -20.99 11.78
N LEU A 568 17.18 -19.87 11.19
CA LEU A 568 18.11 -18.93 10.55
C LEU A 568 19.16 -18.40 11.53
N LEU A 569 18.72 -17.95 12.71
CA LEU A 569 19.62 -17.43 13.76
C LEU A 569 20.64 -18.48 14.20
N HIS A 570 20.19 -19.72 14.38
CA HIS A 570 21.06 -20.84 14.72
C HIS A 570 22.13 -21.09 13.63
N ASN A 571 21.72 -21.07 12.35
CA ASN A 571 22.62 -21.24 11.22
C ASN A 571 23.67 -20.11 11.13
N GLN A 572 23.31 -18.92 11.58
CA GLN A 572 24.23 -17.78 11.68
C GLN A 572 25.06 -17.73 12.96
N GLY A 573 24.95 -18.75 13.82
CA GLY A 573 25.71 -18.86 15.06
C GLY A 573 25.23 -17.97 16.21
N VAL A 574 24.01 -17.39 16.09
CA VAL A 574 23.40 -16.61 17.17
C VAL A 574 22.81 -17.56 18.21
N PRO A 575 23.19 -17.47 19.48
CA PRO A 575 22.69 -18.37 20.53
C PRO A 575 21.21 -18.03 20.81
N VAL A 576 20.32 -18.95 20.51
CA VAL A 576 18.88 -18.78 20.72
C VAL A 576 18.41 -19.77 21.78
N GLN A 577 17.70 -19.27 22.81
CA GLN A 577 17.04 -20.10 23.80
C GLN A 577 15.53 -19.79 23.79
N LYS A 578 14.73 -20.81 23.56
CA LYS A 578 13.25 -20.73 23.67
C LYS A 578 12.82 -21.50 24.91
N HIS A 579 12.13 -20.86 25.84
CA HIS A 579 11.67 -21.44 27.09
C HIS A 579 10.17 -21.68 27.11
N GLY A 580 9.63 -22.50 26.25
CA GLY A 580 8.20 -22.80 26.23
C GLY A 580 7.64 -23.12 24.82
N GLN A 581 6.32 -23.26 24.73
CA GLN A 581 5.66 -23.50 23.44
C GLN A 581 5.51 -22.20 22.63
N GLU A 582 5.21 -21.09 23.29
CA GLU A 582 5.07 -19.78 22.68
C GLU A 582 6.24 -18.89 23.04
N ILE A 583 6.71 -18.09 22.09
CA ILE A 583 7.77 -17.12 22.31
C ILE A 583 7.23 -15.90 23.07
N THR A 584 8.01 -15.38 23.99
CA THR A 584 7.67 -14.18 24.77
C THR A 584 8.33 -12.92 24.18
N PRO A 585 7.78 -11.71 24.43
CA PRO A 585 8.44 -10.46 24.02
C PRO A 585 9.87 -10.36 24.53
N LYS A 586 10.13 -10.79 25.76
CA LYS A 586 11.47 -10.76 26.37
C LYS A 586 12.48 -11.68 25.67
N GLU A 587 12.04 -12.83 25.16
CA GLU A 587 12.90 -13.70 24.37
C GLU A 587 13.28 -13.07 23.02
N ILE A 588 12.31 -12.43 22.33
CA ILE A 588 12.60 -11.66 21.11
C ILE A 588 13.57 -10.52 21.42
N GLN A 589 13.34 -9.76 22.48
CA GLN A 589 14.24 -8.68 22.89
C GLN A 589 15.66 -9.21 23.10
N THR A 590 15.81 -10.34 23.81
CA THR A 590 17.13 -10.96 24.06
C THR A 590 17.81 -11.39 22.75
N ILE A 591 17.04 -11.87 21.77
CA ILE A 591 17.56 -12.18 20.43
C ILE A 591 18.11 -10.91 19.78
N LEU A 592 17.34 -9.83 19.78
CA LEU A 592 17.76 -8.55 19.18
C LEU A 592 18.98 -7.96 19.90
N GLU A 593 19.03 -8.02 21.23
CA GLU A 593 20.22 -7.61 22.01
C GLU A 593 21.47 -8.45 21.67
N SER A 594 21.30 -9.74 21.34
CA SER A 594 22.41 -10.62 21.00
C SER A 594 23.05 -10.37 19.63
N ILE A 595 22.32 -9.68 18.75
CA ILE A 595 22.79 -9.32 17.40
C ILE A 595 23.24 -7.86 17.30
N GLU A 596 23.07 -7.07 18.36
CA GLU A 596 23.44 -5.65 18.38
C GLU A 596 24.91 -5.46 18.00
N GLY A 597 25.19 -4.56 17.06
CA GLY A 597 26.53 -4.28 16.53
C GLY A 597 27.05 -5.30 15.50
N LEU A 598 26.31 -6.35 15.17
CA LEU A 598 26.67 -7.26 14.08
C LEU A 598 26.39 -6.61 12.71
N PRO A 599 27.17 -6.93 11.67
CA PRO A 599 26.94 -6.36 10.32
C PRO A 599 25.57 -6.63 9.73
N ASN A 600 24.91 -7.72 10.15
CA ASN A 600 23.58 -8.17 9.69
C ASN A 600 22.44 -7.84 10.66
N GLU A 601 22.71 -7.08 11.72
CA GLU A 601 21.71 -6.67 12.72
C GLU A 601 20.45 -6.05 12.09
N PRO A 602 20.54 -5.03 11.20
CA PRO A 602 19.33 -4.41 10.63
C PRO A 602 18.46 -5.41 9.84
N GLN A 603 19.10 -6.37 9.17
CA GLN A 603 18.39 -7.35 8.34
C GLN A 603 17.70 -8.41 9.20
N ILE A 604 18.36 -8.91 10.25
CA ILE A 604 17.76 -9.85 11.20
C ILE A 604 16.63 -9.15 11.96
N SER A 605 16.80 -7.91 12.37
CA SER A 605 15.77 -7.11 13.03
C SER A 605 14.52 -6.95 12.12
N ARG A 606 14.72 -6.70 10.81
CA ARG A 606 13.61 -6.66 9.83
C ARG A 606 12.94 -8.01 9.63
N LEU A 607 13.71 -9.11 9.58
CA LEU A 607 13.13 -10.46 9.52
C LEU A 607 12.34 -10.77 10.77
N THR A 608 12.86 -10.42 11.94
CA THR A 608 12.16 -10.55 13.23
C THR A 608 10.85 -9.78 13.21
N LEU A 609 10.84 -8.51 12.73
CA LEU A 609 9.63 -7.73 12.57
C LEU A 609 8.61 -8.40 11.61
N ARG A 610 9.08 -9.02 10.52
CA ARG A 610 8.21 -9.72 9.55
C ARG A 610 7.60 -11.01 10.11
N THR A 611 8.17 -11.60 11.16
CA THR A 611 7.55 -12.73 11.85
C THR A 611 6.41 -12.31 12.77
N MET A 612 6.38 -11.05 13.18
CA MET A 612 5.32 -10.48 14.01
C MET A 612 4.02 -10.37 13.23
N LYS A 613 2.89 -10.51 13.92
CA LYS A 613 1.59 -10.17 13.39
C LYS A 613 1.45 -8.65 13.31
N GLN A 614 0.57 -8.18 12.45
CA GLN A 614 0.24 -6.76 12.40
C GLN A 614 -0.68 -6.40 13.56
N ALA A 615 -0.41 -5.28 14.24
CA ALA A 615 -1.30 -4.75 15.26
C ALA A 615 -2.64 -4.29 14.61
N LYS A 616 -3.74 -4.41 15.36
CA LYS A 616 -5.09 -4.09 14.90
C LYS A 616 -5.91 -3.44 16.02
N TYR A 617 -7.00 -2.79 15.65
CA TYR A 617 -8.00 -2.32 16.61
C TYR A 617 -9.01 -3.43 16.87
N THR A 618 -9.35 -3.64 18.14
CA THR A 618 -10.33 -4.65 18.60
C THR A 618 -11.13 -4.13 19.79
N THR A 619 -12.25 -4.79 20.09
CA THR A 619 -13.02 -4.52 21.30
C THR A 619 -12.55 -5.36 22.49
N GLU A 620 -11.65 -6.32 22.27
CA GLU A 620 -11.09 -7.20 23.28
C GLU A 620 -9.74 -6.71 23.79
N CYS A 621 -9.55 -6.70 25.11
CA CYS A 621 -8.32 -6.28 25.78
C CYS A 621 -7.31 -7.45 25.85
N SER A 622 -6.67 -7.79 24.72
CA SER A 622 -5.71 -8.91 24.65
C SER A 622 -4.24 -8.49 24.79
N GLY A 623 -3.97 -7.20 24.98
CA GLY A 623 -2.63 -6.68 25.16
C GLY A 623 -1.88 -6.39 23.84
N HIS A 624 -0.61 -5.97 23.97
CA HIS A 624 0.25 -5.60 22.84
C HIS A 624 1.61 -6.26 22.95
N PHE A 625 1.84 -7.31 22.15
CA PHE A 625 3.05 -8.14 22.21
C PHE A 625 4.33 -7.31 22.06
N GLY A 626 4.46 -6.51 21.01
CA GLY A 626 5.70 -5.75 20.77
C GLY A 626 6.06 -4.76 21.88
N LEU A 627 5.07 -4.14 22.53
CA LEU A 627 5.28 -3.25 23.69
C LEU A 627 5.38 -3.99 25.01
N ALA A 628 5.22 -5.31 25.01
CA ALA A 628 5.06 -6.12 26.22
C ALA A 628 4.02 -5.51 27.19
N ALA A 629 2.97 -4.85 26.64
CA ALA A 629 1.94 -4.15 27.40
C ALA A 629 0.71 -5.03 27.58
N LYS A 630 0.24 -5.14 28.82
CA LYS A 630 -0.97 -5.90 29.15
C LYS A 630 -2.25 -5.17 28.70
N TYR A 631 -2.23 -3.85 28.75
CA TYR A 631 -3.32 -2.95 28.38
C TYR A 631 -2.77 -1.92 27.41
N TYR A 632 -3.41 -1.73 26.28
CA TYR A 632 -2.97 -0.70 25.35
C TYR A 632 -4.11 -0.21 24.46
N CYS A 633 -4.17 1.09 24.28
CA CYS A 633 -5.09 1.74 23.35
C CYS A 633 -4.37 2.90 22.65
N HIS A 634 -4.99 3.47 21.67
CA HIS A 634 -4.61 4.74 21.07
C HIS A 634 -5.56 5.84 21.60
N PHE A 635 -5.04 6.69 22.46
CA PHE A 635 -5.79 7.80 23.10
C PHE A 635 -5.29 9.16 22.63
N THR A 636 -4.04 9.25 22.18
CA THR A 636 -3.26 10.49 22.13
C THR A 636 -3.36 11.26 20.83
N SER A 637 -4.13 10.80 19.80
CA SER A 637 -4.18 11.50 18.50
C SER A 637 -5.57 11.53 17.86
N PRO A 638 -6.59 12.14 18.47
CA PRO A 638 -7.97 12.15 17.96
C PRO A 638 -8.19 13.06 16.73
N ILE A 639 -7.26 13.96 16.40
CA ILE A 639 -7.33 14.78 15.18
C ILE A 639 -7.10 13.91 13.96
N ARG A 640 -6.20 12.93 14.07
CA ARG A 640 -5.75 12.11 12.93
C ARG A 640 -6.15 10.64 13.01
N ARG A 641 -6.66 10.11 14.13
CA ARG A 641 -7.11 8.72 14.28
C ARG A 641 -8.52 8.64 14.84
N TYR A 642 -9.41 7.96 14.13
CA TYR A 642 -10.81 7.83 14.55
C TYR A 642 -11.01 7.00 15.84
N PRO A 643 -10.28 5.89 16.10
CA PRO A 643 -10.38 5.18 17.36
C PRO A 643 -10.16 6.06 18.59
N ASP A 644 -9.18 6.95 18.56
CA ASP A 644 -8.89 7.91 19.62
C ASP A 644 -10.09 8.85 19.84
N LEU A 645 -10.65 9.41 18.78
CA LEU A 645 -11.85 10.24 18.84
C LEU A 645 -13.03 9.47 19.45
N GLN A 646 -13.19 8.20 19.11
CA GLN A 646 -14.29 7.38 19.60
C GLN A 646 -14.14 7.08 21.10
N ILE A 647 -12.94 6.68 21.55
CA ILE A 647 -12.71 6.40 22.97
C ILE A 647 -12.82 7.66 23.83
N HIS A 648 -12.45 8.84 23.33
CA HIS A 648 -12.67 10.11 24.01
C HIS A 648 -14.16 10.33 24.34
N ARG A 649 -15.06 9.97 23.44
CA ARG A 649 -16.51 10.06 23.69
C ARG A 649 -16.96 9.12 24.81
N ILE A 650 -16.45 7.89 24.80
CA ILE A 650 -16.77 6.87 25.81
C ILE A 650 -16.30 7.33 27.20
N ILE A 651 -15.05 7.80 27.27
CA ILE A 651 -14.45 8.31 28.50
C ILE A 651 -15.27 9.50 29.04
N LYS A 652 -15.64 10.46 28.19
CA LYS A 652 -16.45 11.61 28.58
C LYS A 652 -17.84 11.21 29.04
N ASP A 653 -18.47 10.23 28.40
CA ASP A 653 -19.76 9.72 28.87
C ASP A 653 -19.65 9.03 30.24
N LYS A 654 -18.54 8.34 30.52
CA LYS A 654 -18.22 7.82 31.86
C LYS A 654 -18.06 8.96 32.87
N LEU A 655 -17.17 9.93 32.60
CA LEU A 655 -16.90 11.07 33.47
C LEU A 655 -18.17 11.87 33.83
N ARG A 656 -19.10 11.95 32.87
CA ARG A 656 -20.38 12.63 33.03
C ARG A 656 -21.48 11.75 33.61
N GLY A 657 -21.18 10.50 33.97
CA GLY A 657 -22.13 9.51 34.49
C GLY A 657 -23.26 9.15 33.53
N ARG A 658 -23.03 9.25 32.22
CA ARG A 658 -24.02 8.97 31.17
C ARG A 658 -23.94 7.55 30.64
N LEU A 659 -22.81 6.88 30.81
CA LEU A 659 -22.55 5.56 30.23
C LEU A 659 -23.59 4.53 30.68
N GLU A 660 -23.90 4.49 31.97
CA GLU A 660 -24.88 3.55 32.56
C GLU A 660 -26.31 4.04 32.48
N ARG A 661 -26.53 5.37 32.67
CA ARG A 661 -27.87 5.94 32.80
C ARG A 661 -28.66 6.06 31.51
N GLU A 662 -27.98 6.18 30.35
CA GLU A 662 -28.62 6.48 29.07
C GLU A 662 -28.65 5.29 28.12
N GLY A 663 -28.33 4.05 28.58
CA GLY A 663 -28.25 2.87 27.70
C GLY A 663 -27.15 2.97 26.66
N LYS A 664 -26.12 3.81 26.90
CA LYS A 664 -25.05 4.03 25.96
C LYS A 664 -24.05 2.86 25.89
N THR A 665 -23.98 2.08 26.95
CA THR A 665 -23.16 0.87 26.99
C THR A 665 -23.55 -0.09 25.86
N GLU A 666 -24.84 -0.38 25.71
CA GLU A 666 -25.39 -1.24 24.66
C GLU A 666 -25.15 -0.64 23.29
N HIS A 667 -25.39 0.66 23.13
CA HIS A 667 -25.12 1.36 21.88
C HIS A 667 -23.65 1.25 21.47
N TYR A 668 -22.72 1.46 22.40
CA TYR A 668 -21.30 1.32 22.10
C TYR A 668 -20.93 -0.13 21.76
N LYS A 669 -21.45 -1.13 22.48
CA LYS A 669 -21.24 -2.55 22.13
C LYS A 669 -21.69 -2.88 20.71
N GLU A 670 -22.78 -2.29 20.23
CA GLU A 670 -23.28 -2.50 18.88
C GLU A 670 -22.37 -1.90 17.79
N ILE A 671 -21.75 -0.73 18.04
CA ILE A 671 -21.01 -0.02 16.99
C ILE A 671 -19.50 -0.25 17.00
N LEU A 672 -18.91 -0.61 18.16
CA LEU A 672 -17.44 -0.57 18.31
C LEU A 672 -16.72 -1.65 17.51
N GLU A 673 -17.35 -2.80 17.26
CA GLU A 673 -16.77 -3.84 16.41
C GLU A 673 -16.58 -3.35 14.97
N ASP A 674 -17.61 -2.66 14.44
CA ASP A 674 -17.53 -2.04 13.11
C ASP A 674 -16.51 -0.88 13.09
N VAL A 675 -16.45 -0.07 14.14
CA VAL A 675 -15.48 1.01 14.28
C VAL A 675 -14.05 0.46 14.29
N ALA A 676 -13.77 -0.58 15.08
CA ALA A 676 -12.46 -1.19 15.17
C ALA A 676 -12.02 -1.82 13.82
N ARG A 677 -12.93 -2.56 13.18
CA ARG A 677 -12.71 -3.15 11.86
C ARG A 677 -12.44 -2.09 10.79
N GLN A 678 -13.31 -1.06 10.70
CA GLN A 678 -13.16 0.02 9.73
C GLN A 678 -11.85 0.79 9.95
N SER A 679 -11.50 1.09 11.20
CA SER A 679 -10.26 1.79 11.52
C SER A 679 -9.02 1.00 11.13
N SER A 680 -8.99 -0.31 11.38
CA SER A 680 -7.89 -1.19 10.96
C SER A 680 -7.76 -1.29 9.43
N VAL A 681 -8.89 -1.31 8.72
CA VAL A 681 -8.89 -1.31 7.24
C VAL A 681 -8.35 0.02 6.70
N CYS A 682 -8.80 1.14 7.27
CA CYS A 682 -8.36 2.47 6.82
C CYS A 682 -6.88 2.71 7.12
N GLU A 683 -6.38 2.26 8.28
CA GLU A 683 -4.97 2.34 8.66
C GLU A 683 -4.10 1.57 7.66
N ARG A 684 -4.38 0.28 7.41
CA ARG A 684 -3.62 -0.50 6.41
C ARG A 684 -3.61 0.14 5.02
N ARG A 685 -4.76 0.69 4.60
CA ARG A 685 -4.89 1.40 3.34
C ARG A 685 -4.02 2.67 3.30
N ALA A 686 -3.95 3.40 4.40
CA ALA A 686 -3.09 4.58 4.53
C ALA A 686 -1.61 4.17 4.46
N ASP A 687 -1.19 3.19 5.25
CA ASP A 687 0.18 2.67 5.28
C ASP A 687 0.64 2.16 3.90
N GLU A 688 -0.24 1.49 3.15
CA GLU A 688 0.07 1.03 1.80
C GLU A 688 0.22 2.20 0.83
N ALA A 689 -0.65 3.21 0.91
CA ALA A 689 -0.58 4.39 0.07
C ALA A 689 0.67 5.23 0.35
N GLU A 690 1.05 5.40 1.62
CA GLU A 690 2.28 6.07 2.07
C GLU A 690 3.51 5.35 1.52
N ARG A 691 3.59 4.02 1.70
CA ARG A 691 4.69 3.21 1.15
C ARG A 691 4.79 3.28 -0.38
N GLU A 692 3.66 3.28 -1.08
CA GLU A 692 3.64 3.40 -2.54
C GLU A 692 4.06 4.81 -3.01
N SER A 693 3.69 5.85 -2.24
CA SER A 693 4.16 7.22 -2.45
C SER A 693 5.68 7.33 -2.30
N ASP A 694 6.23 6.72 -1.25
CA ASP A 694 7.66 6.71 -0.98
C ASP A 694 8.45 5.95 -2.05
N LYS A 695 7.98 4.76 -2.44
CA LYS A 695 8.59 3.98 -3.54
C LYS A 695 8.61 4.76 -4.84
N LEU A 696 7.51 5.44 -5.16
CA LEU A 696 7.43 6.27 -6.36
C LEU A 696 8.49 7.37 -6.34
N LYS A 697 8.59 8.11 -5.24
CA LYS A 697 9.53 9.21 -5.10
C LYS A 697 10.99 8.74 -4.99
N LYS A 698 11.24 7.58 -4.40
CA LYS A 698 12.54 6.92 -4.39
C LYS A 698 12.96 6.51 -5.82
N ALA A 699 12.06 5.90 -6.59
CA ALA A 699 12.33 5.56 -7.99
C ALA A 699 12.51 6.84 -8.85
N GLU A 700 11.72 7.91 -8.63
CA GLU A 700 11.90 9.20 -9.29
C GLU A 700 13.28 9.76 -9.00
N TYR A 701 13.71 9.80 -7.74
CA TYR A 701 15.04 10.25 -7.34
C TYR A 701 16.15 9.45 -8.04
N MET A 702 16.07 8.13 -7.98
CA MET A 702 17.08 7.25 -8.59
C MET A 702 17.11 7.32 -10.12
N SER A 703 16.02 7.73 -10.76
CA SER A 703 16.00 7.95 -12.21
C SER A 703 16.94 9.07 -12.67
N TYR A 704 17.30 9.99 -11.78
CA TYR A 704 18.29 11.04 -12.06
C TYR A 704 19.73 10.59 -11.85
N HIS A 705 19.95 9.42 -11.24
CA HIS A 705 21.25 8.86 -10.87
C HIS A 705 21.61 7.59 -11.65
N ILE A 706 20.94 7.35 -12.79
CA ILE A 706 21.23 6.17 -13.64
C ILE A 706 22.69 6.20 -14.10
N GLY A 707 23.41 5.11 -13.88
CA GLY A 707 24.82 4.96 -14.19
C GLY A 707 25.78 5.33 -13.06
N GLU A 708 25.30 5.96 -11.98
CA GLU A 708 26.10 6.27 -10.81
C GLU A 708 26.28 5.04 -9.91
N GLU A 709 27.40 5.04 -9.16
CA GLU A 709 27.77 3.93 -8.29
C GLU A 709 27.58 4.33 -6.82
N PHE A 710 27.06 3.39 -6.03
CA PHE A 710 26.80 3.54 -4.61
C PHE A 710 27.31 2.33 -3.84
N GLU A 711 27.72 2.58 -2.60
CA GLU A 711 27.88 1.52 -1.61
C GLU A 711 26.54 1.23 -0.95
N GLY A 712 26.23 -0.04 -0.76
CA GLY A 712 25.00 -0.46 -0.11
C GLY A 712 25.19 -1.77 0.66
N ILE A 713 24.12 -2.21 1.30
CA ILE A 713 24.10 -3.43 2.12
C ILE A 713 23.00 -4.34 1.56
N ILE A 714 23.28 -5.64 1.42
CA ILE A 714 22.28 -6.62 1.03
C ILE A 714 21.20 -6.69 2.11
N SER A 715 19.99 -6.21 1.77
CA SER A 715 18.82 -6.12 2.68
C SER A 715 17.89 -7.32 2.57
N GLY A 716 18.00 -8.10 1.49
CA GLY A 716 17.17 -9.28 1.27
C GLY A 716 17.73 -10.17 0.17
N VAL A 717 17.60 -11.49 0.32
CA VAL A 717 18.06 -12.48 -0.67
C VAL A 717 16.89 -13.37 -1.08
N THR A 718 16.77 -13.63 -2.38
CA THR A 718 15.68 -14.40 -2.99
C THR A 718 16.21 -15.25 -4.14
N GLY A 719 15.41 -16.21 -4.63
CA GLY A 719 15.80 -17.04 -5.78
C GLY A 719 15.92 -16.30 -7.13
N TRP A 720 15.45 -15.03 -7.20
CA TRP A 720 15.60 -14.21 -8.43
C TRP A 720 16.65 -13.12 -8.31
N GLY A 721 17.35 -13.01 -7.15
CA GLY A 721 18.38 -12.01 -6.92
C GLY A 721 18.40 -11.53 -5.48
N PHE A 722 19.13 -10.46 -5.24
CA PHE A 722 19.19 -9.85 -3.91
C PHE A 722 18.88 -8.36 -3.98
N TYR A 723 18.30 -7.86 -2.89
CA TYR A 723 17.99 -6.45 -2.71
C TYR A 723 19.17 -5.77 -2.00
N VAL A 724 19.46 -4.56 -2.42
CA VAL A 724 20.52 -3.73 -1.83
C VAL A 724 19.90 -2.43 -1.34
N GLU A 725 20.12 -2.12 -0.08
CA GLU A 725 19.72 -0.86 0.53
C GLU A 725 20.91 0.10 0.57
N LEU A 726 20.68 1.30 0.08
CA LEU A 726 21.65 2.39 0.09
C LEU A 726 21.60 3.15 1.43
N PRO A 727 22.64 3.93 1.79
CA PRO A 727 22.64 4.75 3.01
C PRO A 727 21.48 5.76 3.12
N ASN A 728 20.91 6.16 1.98
CA ASN A 728 19.74 7.04 1.91
C ASN A 728 18.41 6.26 1.97
N THR A 729 18.41 5.00 2.41
CA THR A 729 17.23 4.12 2.55
C THR A 729 16.55 3.73 1.22
N VAL A 730 17.14 4.00 0.07
CA VAL A 730 16.64 3.49 -1.20
C VAL A 730 17.04 2.03 -1.35
N GLU A 731 16.06 1.18 -1.68
CA GLU A 731 16.27 -0.24 -1.95
C GLU A 731 16.11 -0.52 -3.44
N GLY A 732 17.00 -1.33 -4.01
CA GLY A 732 16.92 -1.76 -5.40
C GLY A 732 17.34 -3.23 -5.57
N LEU A 733 16.93 -3.85 -6.68
CA LEU A 733 17.16 -5.26 -6.99
C LEU A 733 18.38 -5.45 -7.86
N VAL A 734 19.31 -6.31 -7.43
CA VAL A 734 20.31 -6.94 -8.31
C VAL A 734 19.72 -8.29 -8.74
N HIS A 735 19.26 -8.37 -9.98
CA HIS A 735 18.63 -9.57 -10.50
C HIS A 735 19.68 -10.64 -10.80
N VAL A 736 19.45 -11.91 -10.44
CA VAL A 736 20.39 -13.02 -10.62
C VAL A 736 20.90 -13.15 -12.06
N ASN A 737 20.12 -12.81 -13.07
CA ASN A 737 20.54 -12.83 -14.47
C ASN A 737 21.59 -11.76 -14.83
N THR A 738 21.86 -10.79 -13.96
CA THR A 738 22.92 -9.78 -14.15
C THR A 738 24.26 -10.26 -13.62
N LEU A 739 24.26 -11.30 -12.80
CA LEU A 739 25.46 -11.99 -12.30
C LEU A 739 25.95 -12.96 -13.39
N ARG A 740 27.05 -12.60 -14.06
CA ARG A 740 27.52 -13.33 -15.24
C ARG A 740 28.71 -14.26 -14.96
N ASP A 741 29.20 -14.20 -13.73
CA ASP A 741 30.40 -14.94 -13.30
C ASP A 741 30.08 -16.39 -12.93
N ASP A 742 28.85 -16.72 -12.56
CA ASP A 742 28.44 -18.06 -12.17
C ASP A 742 26.89 -18.25 -12.30
N TYR A 743 26.45 -19.49 -12.06
CA TYR A 743 25.05 -19.83 -11.82
C TYR A 743 24.82 -19.85 -10.31
N TYR A 744 23.81 -19.11 -9.82
CA TYR A 744 23.58 -18.93 -8.39
C TYR A 744 22.34 -19.68 -7.95
N THR A 745 22.50 -20.53 -6.93
CA THR A 745 21.41 -21.26 -6.28
C THR A 745 21.05 -20.58 -4.96
N PHE A 746 19.74 -20.42 -4.69
CA PHE A 746 19.25 -19.82 -3.46
C PHE A 746 19.11 -20.86 -2.36
N ASP A 747 19.78 -20.64 -1.26
CA ASP A 747 19.61 -21.37 0.00
C ASP A 747 18.58 -20.64 0.86
N GLN A 748 17.43 -21.25 1.03
CA GLN A 748 16.30 -20.66 1.77
C GLN A 748 16.56 -20.66 3.29
N ASP A 749 17.30 -21.63 3.81
CA ASP A 749 17.55 -21.78 5.25
C ASP A 749 18.65 -20.83 5.75
N ALA A 750 19.59 -20.47 4.86
CA ALA A 750 20.66 -19.51 5.15
C ALA A 750 20.35 -18.09 4.65
N TYR A 751 19.35 -17.91 3.77
CA TYR A 751 19.08 -16.65 3.03
C TYR A 751 20.30 -16.19 2.25
N GLU A 752 20.88 -17.10 1.48
CA GLU A 752 22.10 -16.87 0.69
C GLU A 752 21.90 -17.26 -0.77
N LEU A 753 22.59 -16.55 -1.68
CA LEU A 753 22.81 -16.98 -3.05
C LEU A 753 24.22 -17.49 -3.17
N ILE A 754 24.38 -18.76 -3.56
CA ILE A 754 25.66 -19.47 -3.62
C ILE A 754 25.95 -19.81 -5.08
N GLY A 755 27.13 -19.39 -5.57
CA GLY A 755 27.61 -19.74 -6.90
C GLY A 755 28.01 -21.21 -6.99
N ASP A 756 27.51 -21.91 -8.01
CA ASP A 756 27.68 -23.37 -8.16
C ASP A 756 29.17 -23.77 -8.43
N VAL A 757 29.93 -22.90 -9.07
CA VAL A 757 31.33 -23.17 -9.46
C VAL A 757 32.32 -22.34 -8.67
N THR A 758 32.03 -21.05 -8.53
CA THR A 758 32.91 -20.09 -7.83
C THR A 758 32.82 -20.16 -6.32
N HIS A 759 31.73 -20.74 -5.80
CA HIS A 759 31.36 -20.74 -4.38
C HIS A 759 31.27 -19.33 -3.77
N LYS A 760 31.12 -18.30 -4.61
CA LYS A 760 30.88 -16.93 -4.16
C LYS A 760 29.50 -16.85 -3.52
N VAL A 761 29.44 -16.23 -2.34
CA VAL A 761 28.21 -16.12 -1.55
C VAL A 761 27.76 -14.66 -1.51
N PHE A 762 26.47 -14.44 -1.73
CA PHE A 762 25.80 -13.19 -1.40
C PHE A 762 24.82 -13.41 -0.26
N ALA A 763 25.13 -12.82 0.89
CA ALA A 763 24.42 -13.03 2.15
C ALA A 763 23.82 -11.71 2.69
N LEU A 764 22.86 -11.83 3.58
CA LEU A 764 22.27 -10.69 4.31
C LEU A 764 23.35 -9.92 5.08
N GLY A 765 23.28 -8.58 5.03
CA GLY A 765 24.21 -7.70 5.74
C GLY A 765 25.56 -7.48 5.02
N GLN A 766 25.81 -8.18 3.92
CA GLN A 766 27.03 -8.01 3.14
C GLN A 766 27.07 -6.64 2.45
N LYS A 767 28.19 -5.93 2.58
CA LYS A 767 28.42 -4.67 1.86
C LYS A 767 28.76 -4.99 0.41
N VAL A 768 28.13 -4.26 -0.50
CA VAL A 768 28.33 -4.41 -1.95
C VAL A 768 28.37 -3.03 -2.59
N ARG A 769 29.13 -2.93 -3.69
CA ARG A 769 29.13 -1.75 -4.54
C ARG A 769 28.24 -2.00 -5.74
N VAL A 770 27.27 -1.14 -5.97
CA VAL A 770 26.26 -1.29 -7.02
C VAL A 770 26.21 -0.04 -7.88
N ARG A 771 25.83 -0.22 -9.16
CA ARG A 771 25.55 0.84 -10.10
C ARG A 771 24.08 0.82 -10.45
N VAL A 772 23.45 2.00 -10.49
CA VAL A 772 22.05 2.14 -10.90
C VAL A 772 21.94 1.76 -12.39
N ALA A 773 21.22 0.68 -12.66
CA ALA A 773 21.02 0.19 -14.02
C ALA A 773 19.76 0.80 -14.65
N ASP A 774 18.66 0.85 -13.90
CA ASP A 774 17.38 1.43 -14.31
C ASP A 774 16.57 1.86 -13.08
N ALA A 775 15.64 2.79 -13.30
CA ALA A 775 14.66 3.21 -12.28
C ALA A 775 13.33 3.54 -12.96
N ASP A 776 12.36 2.65 -12.75
CA ASP A 776 11.04 2.75 -13.37
C ASP A 776 10.04 3.38 -12.40
N THR A 777 9.62 4.60 -12.69
CA THR A 777 8.63 5.33 -11.88
C THR A 777 7.21 4.77 -12.02
N MET A 778 6.88 4.04 -13.09
CA MET A 778 5.57 3.41 -13.25
C MET A 778 5.48 2.12 -12.44
N LEU A 779 6.54 1.30 -12.49
CA LEU A 779 6.65 0.09 -11.68
C LEU A 779 7.11 0.38 -10.25
N LYS A 780 7.61 1.60 -10.00
CA LYS A 780 8.16 2.04 -8.70
C LYS A 780 9.29 1.15 -8.22
N THR A 781 10.15 0.73 -9.15
CA THR A 781 11.28 -0.17 -8.92
C THR A 781 12.59 0.50 -9.27
N VAL A 782 13.64 0.07 -8.59
CA VAL A 782 15.03 0.44 -8.88
C VAL A 782 15.81 -0.84 -9.14
N ASP A 783 16.48 -0.90 -10.28
CA ASP A 783 17.33 -2.02 -10.66
C ASP A 783 18.79 -1.63 -10.54
N PHE A 784 19.54 -2.46 -9.85
CA PHE A 784 20.99 -2.34 -9.69
C PHE A 784 21.72 -3.43 -10.45
N VAL A 785 22.99 -3.16 -10.76
CA VAL A 785 23.97 -4.16 -11.15
C VAL A 785 25.20 -4.02 -10.26
N LEU A 786 25.93 -5.12 -10.03
CA LEU A 786 27.20 -5.02 -9.31
C LEU A 786 28.16 -4.12 -10.09
N ALA A 787 28.80 -3.19 -9.41
CA ALA A 787 29.92 -2.46 -9.95
C ALA A 787 31.11 -3.43 -10.08
N GLU A 788 31.74 -3.46 -11.26
CA GLU A 788 32.94 -4.29 -11.45
C GLU A 788 34.02 -3.80 -10.50
N GLU A 789 34.63 -4.71 -9.75
CA GLU A 789 35.85 -4.40 -9.01
C GLU A 789 36.90 -3.98 -10.02
N GLN A 790 37.29 -2.71 -10.03
CA GLN A 790 38.51 -2.30 -10.72
C GLN A 790 39.64 -2.91 -9.95
N GLU A 791 40.20 -4.03 -10.46
CA GLU A 791 41.51 -4.48 -10.03
C GLU A 791 42.53 -3.34 -10.30
N TRP A 792 43.01 -2.73 -9.19
CA TRP A 792 44.12 -1.78 -9.24
C TRP A 792 45.47 -2.52 -9.25
#